data_1d5d909ea904f4254384090032dcf100
#
_entry.id   1d5d909ea904f4254384090032dcf100
#
_cell.length_a   1.000
_cell.length_b   1.000
_cell.length_c   1.000
_cell.angle_alpha   90.00
_cell.angle_beta   90.00
_cell.angle_gamma   90.00
#
_symmetry.space_group_name_H-M   'P 1'
#
loop_
_entity.id
_entity.type
_entity.pdbx_description
1 polymer ?
#
loop_
_entity_poly.entity_id
_entity_poly.type
_entity_poly.pdbx_seq_one_letter_code
_entity_poly.pdbx_strand_id
1 'polypeptide(L)'
;MNKNTIYGILLIVGILVVFAIINKPSKEEQQRMDRQRDSIAKIEKEQLAKHKSDSISQAAQKASLTKTDTVIKQKVNDSVHADSSVQAAVKDEFGIFSGSHNGTRKFVTVENELAKFRFSNQGGRIYYVQLKKYRTFDSLPLVLMNGDSTIFNLLFYAKNRQINTSKLYFTPVITDNKFANKDSIVLKATDSLKISMRLYADSSISSDRSKYIELLYTIYGNDYMMKMQLNFVGLQEITAENPGGIGLDWKMNLSQLEKSLDNEKAGSTVYYKYFDEDVDYLSETKSDQKDLATKVSWVSFKQQFFTSVLIADNGFTTAKVSTTKEDTIKRHVKYCAAEMIVPLDPSGKQGFPMRMYFGPNHYKTMRQYHLDLERQIPLGWSSPYILGWINRFAVIPVFNWLESTGMNYGIIILILTILLKIILFPIAYKTYMSSAKMRVLKPEIEEINKKIPKEKSMERQQATMALYKKAGVNPLAGCIPMLLQMPILIALYRFFPASIELRQQHFLWATDLSTYDSIYNLGFSIPFYGDHISLFTLLMTVSTVIYTKVNNQLMGGQQQMPGMKFMMYAMPVMFLGFFNNFAAGLSYYYFLANMLTFLQMWIIRKSVNEEKIHAKIQENKKRPDTKKKSGFQQRLEEMAKQKGYNPPKKK
;
A
#
# COMPACT_ATOMS: atom_id res chain seq x y z
N MET A 1 1.15 -17.44 40.92
CA MET A 1 2.00 -16.54 40.10
C MET A 1 3.05 -15.90 40.98
N ASN A 2 4.33 -16.04 40.64
CA ASN A 2 5.41 -15.43 41.43
C ASN A 2 5.32 -13.90 41.36
N LYS A 3 5.57 -13.20 42.49
CA LYS A 3 5.55 -11.72 42.59
C LYS A 3 6.38 -11.06 41.47
N ASN A 4 7.48 -11.68 41.03
CA ASN A 4 8.34 -11.20 39.95
C ASN A 4 7.69 -11.28 38.55
N THR A 5 6.76 -12.21 38.34
CA THR A 5 5.97 -12.29 37.08
C THR A 5 4.95 -11.17 37.02
N ILE A 6 4.38 -10.79 38.16
CA ILE A 6 3.45 -9.65 38.28
C ILE A 6 4.21 -8.36 38.02
N TYR A 7 5.42 -8.18 38.53
CA TYR A 7 6.24 -6.99 38.24
C TYR A 7 6.68 -6.93 36.79
N GLY A 8 6.95 -8.05 36.11
CA GLY A 8 7.26 -8.08 34.68
C GLY A 8 6.07 -7.68 33.83
N ILE A 9 4.86 -8.15 34.18
CA ILE A 9 3.61 -7.74 33.49
C ILE A 9 3.31 -6.27 33.76
N LEU A 10 3.45 -5.79 34.99
CA LEU A 10 3.28 -4.40 35.37
C LEU A 10 4.30 -3.48 34.63
N LEU A 11 5.53 -3.94 34.44
CA LEU A 11 6.54 -3.19 33.67
C LEU A 11 6.13 -3.07 32.18
N ILE A 12 5.66 -4.17 31.58
CA ILE A 12 5.17 -4.17 30.18
C ILE A 12 3.96 -3.27 30.05
N VAL A 13 2.99 -3.38 30.96
CA VAL A 13 1.82 -2.48 31.01
C VAL A 13 2.28 -1.04 31.25
N GLY A 14 3.26 -0.81 32.13
CA GLY A 14 3.85 0.50 32.36
C GLY A 14 4.49 1.10 31.10
N ILE A 15 5.24 0.30 30.34
CA ILE A 15 5.82 0.74 29.04
C ILE A 15 4.73 1.06 28.03
N LEU A 16 3.67 0.24 27.95
CA LEU A 16 2.53 0.50 27.06
C LEU A 16 1.76 1.75 27.48
N VAL A 17 1.60 1.98 28.79
CA VAL A 17 0.96 3.19 29.33
C VAL A 17 1.83 4.42 29.07
N VAL A 18 3.15 4.34 29.28
CA VAL A 18 4.09 5.42 28.95
C VAL A 18 4.09 5.72 27.45
N PHE A 19 4.07 4.69 26.60
CA PHE A 19 3.94 4.84 25.16
C PHE A 19 2.60 5.48 24.75
N ALA A 20 1.50 5.09 25.40
CA ALA A 20 0.19 5.68 25.20
C ALA A 20 0.12 7.14 25.70
N ILE A 21 0.85 7.49 26.76
CA ILE A 21 0.93 8.86 27.28
C ILE A 21 1.78 9.75 26.38
N ILE A 22 2.93 9.23 25.87
CA ILE A 22 3.81 9.98 24.95
C ILE A 22 3.13 10.20 23.60
N ASN A 23 2.33 9.23 23.12
CA ASN A 23 1.56 9.35 21.89
C ASN A 23 0.14 9.91 22.11
N LYS A 24 -0.15 10.45 23.28
CA LYS A 24 -1.44 11.12 23.54
C LYS A 24 -1.49 12.39 22.70
N PRO A 25 -2.50 12.54 21.84
CA PRO A 25 -2.63 13.74 21.02
C PRO A 25 -2.70 14.98 21.91
N SER A 26 -2.10 16.07 21.45
CA SER A 26 -2.12 17.34 22.19
C SER A 26 -3.55 17.81 22.42
N LYS A 27 -3.77 18.67 23.43
CA LYS A 27 -5.12 19.22 23.70
C LYS A 27 -5.73 19.91 22.46
N GLU A 28 -4.90 20.49 21.61
CA GLU A 28 -5.34 21.10 20.34
C GLU A 28 -5.74 20.07 19.29
N GLU A 29 -5.02 18.94 19.19
CA GLU A 29 -5.39 17.82 18.32
C GLU A 29 -6.65 17.11 18.81
N GLN A 30 -6.81 16.93 20.13
CA GLN A 30 -8.04 16.41 20.71
C GLN A 30 -9.25 17.32 20.41
N GLN A 31 -9.11 18.62 20.58
CA GLN A 31 -10.18 19.57 20.24
C GLN A 31 -10.47 19.64 18.75
N ARG A 32 -9.48 19.43 17.87
CA ARG A 32 -9.71 19.28 16.43
C ARG A 32 -10.46 18.00 16.10
N MET A 33 -10.08 16.88 16.72
CA MET A 33 -10.77 15.60 16.53
C MET A 33 -12.21 15.64 17.07
N ASP A 34 -12.45 16.27 18.20
CA ASP A 34 -13.79 16.42 18.77
C ASP A 34 -14.67 17.32 17.88
N ARG A 35 -14.15 18.46 17.39
CA ARG A 35 -14.87 19.31 16.42
C ARG A 35 -15.15 18.61 15.10
N GLN A 36 -14.22 17.78 14.62
CA GLN A 36 -14.44 16.94 13.43
C GLN A 36 -15.50 15.86 13.70
N ARG A 37 -15.49 15.24 14.87
CA ARG A 37 -16.48 14.24 15.27
C ARG A 37 -17.88 14.85 15.35
N ASP A 38 -18.00 16.04 15.96
CA ASP A 38 -19.28 16.75 16.07
C ASP A 38 -19.79 17.23 14.71
N SER A 39 -18.90 17.68 13.81
CA SER A 39 -19.29 18.06 12.45
C SER A 39 -19.69 16.86 11.61
N ILE A 40 -19.00 15.72 11.72
CA ILE A 40 -19.35 14.47 11.05
C ILE A 40 -20.69 13.94 11.57
N ALA A 41 -20.89 13.94 12.90
CA ALA A 41 -22.17 13.53 13.52
C ALA A 41 -23.35 14.41 13.10
N LYS A 42 -23.09 15.71 12.86
CA LYS A 42 -24.10 16.65 12.37
C LYS A 42 -24.45 16.40 10.90
N ILE A 43 -23.42 16.17 10.06
CA ILE A 43 -23.58 15.82 8.64
C ILE A 43 -24.29 14.47 8.49
N GLU A 44 -23.93 13.48 9.32
CA GLU A 44 -24.55 12.16 9.33
C GLU A 44 -26.02 12.22 9.73
N LYS A 45 -26.37 13.04 10.75
CA LYS A 45 -27.77 13.33 11.11
C LYS A 45 -28.55 14.05 10.02
N GLU A 46 -27.93 15.02 9.32
CA GLU A 46 -28.55 15.73 8.20
C GLU A 46 -28.73 14.80 6.99
N GLN A 47 -27.76 13.94 6.70
CA GLN A 47 -27.86 12.92 5.64
C GLN A 47 -28.92 11.85 5.97
N LEU A 48 -29.00 11.39 7.24
CA LEU A 48 -30.05 10.47 7.68
C LEU A 48 -31.44 11.10 7.59
N ALA A 49 -31.57 12.38 7.90
CA ALA A 49 -32.80 13.14 7.78
C ALA A 49 -33.19 13.32 6.29
N LYS A 50 -32.22 13.63 5.42
CA LYS A 50 -32.41 13.69 3.97
C LYS A 50 -32.80 12.33 3.38
N HIS A 51 -32.07 11.26 3.73
CA HIS A 51 -32.44 9.89 3.28
C HIS A 51 -33.83 9.44 3.77
N LYS A 52 -34.25 9.86 4.97
CA LYS A 52 -35.63 9.62 5.43
C LYS A 52 -36.66 10.43 4.65
N SER A 53 -36.35 11.69 4.32
CA SER A 53 -37.24 12.51 3.50
C SER A 53 -37.32 11.99 2.06
N ASP A 54 -36.18 11.58 1.49
CA ASP A 54 -36.10 11.03 0.13
C ASP A 54 -36.77 9.64 0.03
N SER A 55 -36.65 8.79 1.05
CA SER A 55 -37.36 7.50 1.11
C SER A 55 -38.87 7.67 1.32
N ILE A 56 -39.32 8.70 2.02
CA ILE A 56 -40.74 9.03 2.19
C ILE A 56 -41.28 9.62 0.88
N SER A 57 -40.54 10.45 0.18
CA SER A 57 -40.91 10.98 -1.14
C SER A 57 -40.92 9.90 -2.22
N GLN A 58 -39.97 8.96 -2.22
CA GLN A 58 -39.97 7.78 -3.11
C GLN A 58 -41.11 6.80 -2.79
N ALA A 59 -41.45 6.60 -1.51
CA ALA A 59 -42.60 5.78 -1.10
C ALA A 59 -43.92 6.44 -1.49
N ALA A 60 -44.03 7.78 -1.38
CA ALA A 60 -45.18 8.53 -1.84
C ALA A 60 -45.32 8.51 -3.37
N GLN A 61 -44.20 8.62 -4.11
CA GLN A 61 -44.22 8.44 -5.57
C GLN A 61 -44.58 7.02 -6.00
N LYS A 62 -44.09 5.97 -5.31
CA LYS A 62 -44.52 4.59 -5.57
C LYS A 62 -45.98 4.35 -5.26
N ALA A 63 -46.51 4.96 -4.22
CA ALA A 63 -47.93 4.86 -3.85
C ALA A 63 -48.84 5.61 -4.83
N SER A 64 -48.36 6.70 -5.46
CA SER A 64 -49.08 7.39 -6.54
C SER A 64 -49.06 6.64 -7.86
N LEU A 65 -47.99 5.89 -8.16
CA LEU A 65 -47.87 5.06 -9.38
C LEU A 65 -48.76 3.80 -9.32
N THR A 66 -49.03 3.26 -8.12
CA THR A 66 -49.90 2.06 -7.98
C THR A 66 -51.40 2.38 -8.02
N LYS A 67 -51.81 3.65 -7.93
CA LYS A 67 -53.18 4.09 -8.07
C LYS A 67 -53.59 4.50 -9.50
N THR A 68 -52.63 4.53 -10.43
CA THR A 68 -52.86 5.02 -11.78
C THR A 68 -53.13 3.90 -12.81
N ASP A 69 -52.96 2.63 -12.40
CA ASP A 69 -53.19 1.48 -13.31
C ASP A 69 -54.68 1.07 -13.49
N THR A 70 -55.62 1.79 -12.88
CA THR A 70 -57.07 1.44 -12.99
C THR A 70 -57.90 2.46 -13.79
N VAL A 71 -57.27 3.51 -14.36
CA VAL A 71 -58.03 4.55 -15.11
C VAL A 71 -57.39 4.88 -16.47
N ILE A 72 -56.73 3.91 -17.12
CA ILE A 72 -56.28 4.09 -18.50
C ILE A 72 -57.12 3.23 -19.44
N LYS A 73 -58.37 3.62 -19.56
CA LYS A 73 -59.21 3.33 -20.77
C LYS A 73 -60.09 4.54 -21.08
N GLN A 74 -59.45 5.71 -21.29
CA GLN A 74 -60.04 6.85 -22.04
C GLN A 74 -59.11 8.06 -21.91
N LYS A 75 -58.19 8.25 -22.87
CA LYS A 75 -57.81 9.53 -23.48
C LYS A 75 -56.53 9.34 -24.30
N VAL A 76 -56.73 8.95 -25.50
CA VAL A 76 -55.80 9.15 -26.61
C VAL A 76 -56.03 10.57 -27.07
N ASN A 77 -55.36 11.59 -26.51
CA ASN A 77 -55.21 12.94 -27.10
C ASN A 77 -54.29 13.91 -26.33
N ASP A 78 -53.48 13.48 -25.33
CA ASP A 78 -52.58 14.40 -24.60
C ASP A 78 -51.10 14.09 -24.77
N SER A 79 -50.69 13.35 -25.80
CA SER A 79 -49.26 12.99 -26.00
C SER A 79 -48.39 14.12 -26.54
N VAL A 80 -48.96 15.24 -26.98
CA VAL A 80 -48.20 16.38 -27.58
C VAL A 80 -47.73 17.37 -26.51
N HIS A 81 -48.40 17.49 -25.36
CA HIS A 81 -48.03 18.44 -24.30
C HIS A 81 -47.01 17.90 -23.29
N ALA A 82 -46.95 16.59 -23.08
CA ALA A 82 -45.95 15.97 -22.19
C ALA A 82 -44.53 16.01 -22.82
N ASP A 83 -44.44 15.85 -24.12
CA ASP A 83 -43.17 15.89 -24.86
C ASP A 83 -42.55 17.29 -24.88
N SER A 84 -43.38 18.34 -24.99
CA SER A 84 -42.90 19.74 -24.99
C SER A 84 -42.43 20.21 -23.60
N SER A 85 -43.00 19.75 -22.51
CA SER A 85 -42.58 20.09 -21.15
C SER A 85 -41.28 19.39 -20.77
N VAL A 86 -41.07 18.13 -21.19
CA VAL A 86 -39.82 17.40 -21.01
C VAL A 86 -38.68 18.01 -21.81
N GLN A 87 -38.94 18.38 -23.07
CA GLN A 87 -37.96 19.07 -23.93
C GLN A 87 -37.58 20.45 -23.39
N ALA A 88 -38.52 21.19 -22.81
CA ALA A 88 -38.26 22.48 -22.18
C ALA A 88 -37.38 22.31 -20.90
N ALA A 89 -37.63 21.30 -20.07
CA ALA A 89 -36.83 20.99 -18.89
C ALA A 89 -35.40 20.56 -19.25
N VAL A 90 -35.24 19.72 -20.29
CA VAL A 90 -33.94 19.30 -20.81
C VAL A 90 -33.14 20.50 -21.37
N LYS A 91 -33.80 21.38 -22.10
CA LYS A 91 -33.19 22.62 -22.63
C LYS A 91 -32.81 23.57 -21.51
N ASP A 92 -33.56 23.58 -20.43
CA ASP A 92 -33.24 24.38 -19.23
C ASP A 92 -32.06 23.78 -18.44
N GLU A 93 -31.94 22.45 -18.31
CA GLU A 93 -30.83 21.78 -17.62
C GLU A 93 -29.52 21.84 -18.44
N PHE A 94 -29.53 21.55 -19.75
CA PHE A 94 -28.32 21.36 -20.57
C PHE A 94 -28.01 22.51 -21.56
N GLY A 95 -28.90 23.48 -21.66
CA GLY A 95 -28.68 24.65 -22.53
C GLY A 95 -28.32 24.29 -23.98
N ILE A 96 -27.17 24.76 -24.44
CA ILE A 96 -26.68 24.52 -25.80
C ILE A 96 -26.29 23.07 -26.09
N PHE A 97 -26.25 22.20 -25.08
CA PHE A 97 -25.96 20.76 -25.20
C PHE A 97 -27.22 19.88 -25.09
N SER A 98 -28.42 20.48 -25.05
CA SER A 98 -29.68 19.76 -24.88
C SER A 98 -29.94 18.71 -25.94
N GLY A 99 -29.53 18.94 -27.22
CA GLY A 99 -29.64 17.94 -28.26
C GLY A 99 -28.80 16.69 -28.07
N SER A 100 -27.77 16.79 -27.25
CA SER A 100 -26.91 15.64 -26.88
C SER A 100 -27.40 14.85 -25.66
N HIS A 101 -28.56 15.22 -25.07
CA HIS A 101 -29.14 14.48 -23.94
C HIS A 101 -29.89 13.22 -24.42
N ASN A 102 -30.52 13.27 -25.56
CA ASN A 102 -31.28 12.16 -26.13
C ASN A 102 -30.35 11.26 -26.98
N GLY A 103 -30.12 10.03 -26.50
CA GLY A 103 -29.26 9.10 -27.22
C GLY A 103 -29.36 7.70 -26.68
N THR A 104 -28.75 6.76 -27.37
CA THR A 104 -28.61 5.38 -26.92
C THR A 104 -27.14 5.13 -26.55
N ARG A 105 -26.92 4.41 -25.43
CA ARG A 105 -25.57 4.05 -25.02
C ARG A 105 -24.93 3.10 -26.05
N LYS A 106 -23.84 3.52 -26.65
CA LYS A 106 -23.01 2.72 -27.56
C LYS A 106 -21.60 2.61 -27.03
N PHE A 107 -20.90 1.58 -27.47
CA PHE A 107 -19.54 1.31 -27.04
C PHE A 107 -18.60 1.15 -28.23
N VAL A 108 -17.39 1.71 -28.09
CA VAL A 108 -16.25 1.41 -28.97
C VAL A 108 -15.27 0.58 -28.13
N THR A 109 -14.95 -0.62 -28.59
CA THR A 109 -14.01 -1.53 -27.93
C THR A 109 -12.67 -1.49 -28.64
N VAL A 110 -11.58 -1.28 -27.88
CA VAL A 110 -10.20 -1.31 -28.40
C VAL A 110 -9.41 -2.29 -27.59
N GLU A 111 -8.75 -3.22 -28.25
CA GLU A 111 -7.84 -4.17 -27.64
C GLU A 111 -6.42 -3.91 -28.17
N ASN A 112 -5.47 -3.76 -27.25
CA ASN A 112 -4.05 -3.83 -27.57
C ASN A 112 -3.45 -5.14 -27.04
N GLU A 113 -2.13 -5.30 -27.06
CA GLU A 113 -1.47 -6.52 -26.55
C GLU A 113 -1.63 -6.71 -25.03
N LEU A 114 -1.82 -5.62 -24.28
CA LEU A 114 -1.77 -5.59 -22.83
C LEU A 114 -3.13 -5.47 -22.17
N ALA A 115 -4.04 -4.74 -22.82
CA ALA A 115 -5.34 -4.37 -22.23
C ALA A 115 -6.47 -4.35 -23.26
N LYS A 116 -7.69 -4.46 -22.74
CA LYS A 116 -8.95 -4.25 -23.48
C LYS A 116 -9.67 -3.05 -22.86
N PHE A 117 -9.94 -2.06 -23.69
CA PHE A 117 -10.63 -0.83 -23.32
C PHE A 117 -12.00 -0.81 -23.97
N ARG A 118 -13.00 -0.32 -23.25
CA ARG A 118 -14.31 -0.03 -23.81
C ARG A 118 -14.67 1.40 -23.49
N PHE A 119 -14.94 2.18 -24.51
CA PHE A 119 -15.35 3.58 -24.42
C PHE A 119 -16.86 3.68 -24.56
N SER A 120 -17.51 4.44 -23.67
CA SER A 120 -18.93 4.74 -23.76
C SER A 120 -19.14 6.10 -24.41
N ASN A 121 -20.08 6.19 -25.35
CA ASN A 121 -20.50 7.48 -25.86
C ASN A 121 -21.27 8.31 -24.83
N GLN A 122 -21.90 7.68 -23.82
CA GLN A 122 -22.48 8.40 -22.68
C GLN A 122 -21.36 8.88 -21.76
N GLY A 123 -21.22 10.20 -21.62
CA GLY A 123 -20.13 10.86 -20.91
C GLY A 123 -18.83 10.93 -21.71
N GLY A 124 -18.72 10.30 -22.90
CA GLY A 124 -17.49 10.28 -23.71
C GLY A 124 -16.31 9.59 -23.04
N ARG A 125 -16.54 8.70 -22.08
CA ARG A 125 -15.56 8.22 -21.11
C ARG A 125 -15.10 6.78 -21.34
N ILE A 126 -13.95 6.44 -20.77
CA ILE A 126 -13.58 5.04 -20.60
C ILE A 126 -14.59 4.39 -19.64
N TYR A 127 -15.19 3.29 -20.08
CA TYR A 127 -16.22 2.56 -19.36
C TYR A 127 -15.69 1.29 -18.73
N TYR A 128 -14.75 0.61 -19.40
CA TYR A 128 -14.23 -0.67 -18.96
C TYR A 128 -12.76 -0.81 -19.31
N VAL A 129 -11.97 -1.35 -18.38
CA VAL A 129 -10.54 -1.65 -18.58
C VAL A 129 -10.24 -3.02 -18.01
N GLN A 130 -9.78 -3.95 -18.87
CA GLN A 130 -9.32 -5.29 -18.51
C GLN A 130 -7.85 -5.45 -18.86
N LEU A 131 -7.03 -5.98 -17.96
CA LEU A 131 -5.65 -6.35 -18.23
C LEU A 131 -5.59 -7.80 -18.73
N LYS A 132 -5.12 -8.01 -19.97
CA LYS A 132 -5.18 -9.32 -20.65
C LYS A 132 -4.21 -10.35 -20.10
N LYS A 133 -3.05 -9.92 -19.57
CA LYS A 133 -1.99 -10.78 -19.05
C LYS A 133 -2.23 -11.24 -17.60
N TYR A 134 -3.28 -10.74 -16.95
CA TYR A 134 -3.52 -10.98 -15.54
C TYR A 134 -4.92 -11.55 -15.31
N ARG A 135 -5.06 -12.30 -14.23
CA ARG A 135 -6.34 -12.83 -13.74
C ARG A 135 -6.51 -12.49 -12.27
N THR A 136 -7.73 -12.51 -11.78
CA THR A 136 -8.02 -12.41 -10.35
C THR A 136 -7.62 -13.71 -9.63
N PHE A 137 -7.63 -13.70 -8.30
CA PHE A 137 -7.31 -14.89 -7.50
C PHE A 137 -8.23 -16.09 -7.79
N ASP A 138 -9.45 -15.87 -8.25
CA ASP A 138 -10.43 -16.88 -8.65
C ASP A 138 -10.46 -17.12 -10.17
N SER A 139 -9.35 -16.79 -10.85
CA SER A 139 -9.12 -17.03 -12.29
C SER A 139 -10.04 -16.29 -13.25
N LEU A 140 -10.80 -15.30 -12.79
CA LEU A 140 -11.61 -14.44 -13.64
C LEU A 140 -10.73 -13.39 -14.38
N PRO A 141 -11.22 -12.78 -15.47
CA PRO A 141 -10.54 -11.66 -16.10
C PRO A 141 -10.26 -10.52 -15.11
N LEU A 142 -9.05 -9.96 -15.14
CA LEU A 142 -8.67 -8.86 -14.25
C LEU A 142 -9.21 -7.54 -14.80
N VAL A 143 -10.23 -7.00 -14.14
CA VAL A 143 -10.91 -5.77 -14.53
C VAL A 143 -10.57 -4.67 -13.52
N LEU A 144 -9.88 -3.63 -13.96
CA LEU A 144 -9.54 -2.47 -13.12
C LEU A 144 -10.69 -1.46 -13.06
N MET A 145 -11.42 -1.31 -14.13
CA MET A 145 -12.49 -0.32 -14.26
C MET A 145 -13.73 -0.99 -14.82
N ASN A 146 -14.83 -0.92 -14.08
CA ASN A 146 -16.14 -1.39 -14.54
C ASN A 146 -17.15 -0.24 -14.44
N GLY A 147 -17.70 0.13 -15.57
CA GLY A 147 -18.32 1.40 -15.85
C GLY A 147 -19.43 1.89 -14.95
N ASP A 148 -20.30 1.02 -14.50
CA ASP A 148 -21.44 1.44 -13.68
C ASP A 148 -21.02 1.79 -12.23
N SER A 149 -19.86 1.33 -11.80
CA SER A 149 -19.24 1.67 -10.51
C SER A 149 -18.19 2.78 -10.58
N THR A 150 -18.09 3.45 -11.74
CA THR A 150 -17.07 4.49 -11.99
C THR A 150 -17.73 5.75 -12.52
N ILE A 151 -17.33 6.89 -11.97
CA ILE A 151 -17.70 8.22 -12.47
C ILE A 151 -16.47 8.84 -13.12
N PHE A 152 -16.64 9.39 -14.29
CA PHE A 152 -15.66 10.24 -14.97
C PHE A 152 -16.44 11.25 -15.80
N ASN A 153 -16.51 12.49 -15.32
CA ASN A 153 -17.32 13.54 -15.93
C ASN A 153 -16.71 14.92 -15.74
N LEU A 154 -17.04 15.81 -16.66
CA LEU A 154 -16.70 17.23 -16.62
C LEU A 154 -17.86 18.01 -16.03
N LEU A 155 -17.51 19.02 -15.22
CA LEU A 155 -18.42 19.99 -14.61
C LEU A 155 -17.98 21.39 -15.01
N PHE A 156 -18.82 22.14 -15.70
CA PHE A 156 -18.49 23.50 -16.15
C PHE A 156 -19.75 24.35 -16.28
N TYR A 157 -19.57 25.66 -16.35
CA TYR A 157 -20.66 26.60 -16.60
C TYR A 157 -20.77 26.95 -18.08
N ALA A 158 -21.99 26.99 -18.59
CA ALA A 158 -22.33 27.46 -19.92
C ALA A 158 -23.63 28.28 -19.83
N LYS A 159 -23.56 29.59 -20.12
CA LYS A 159 -24.70 30.54 -20.02
C LYS A 159 -25.42 30.43 -18.64
N ASN A 160 -24.67 30.60 -17.59
CA ASN A 160 -25.14 30.51 -16.18
C ASN A 160 -25.75 29.16 -15.74
N ARG A 161 -25.53 28.07 -16.50
CA ARG A 161 -25.95 26.73 -16.15
C ARG A 161 -24.74 25.85 -15.86
N GLN A 162 -24.84 25.04 -14.82
CA GLN A 162 -23.84 24.03 -14.52
C GLN A 162 -24.11 22.78 -15.36
N ILE A 163 -23.24 22.48 -16.30
CA ILE A 163 -23.31 21.33 -17.17
C ILE A 163 -22.52 20.17 -16.57
N ASN A 164 -23.17 18.98 -16.50
CA ASN A 164 -22.54 17.72 -16.13
C ASN A 164 -22.58 16.79 -17.35
N THR A 165 -21.41 16.37 -17.84
CA THR A 165 -21.33 15.56 -19.05
C THR A 165 -21.76 14.10 -18.88
N SER A 166 -21.95 13.60 -17.66
CA SER A 166 -22.30 12.19 -17.41
C SER A 166 -23.61 11.74 -18.05
N LYS A 167 -24.56 12.65 -18.25
CA LYS A 167 -25.87 12.41 -18.85
C LYS A 167 -25.93 12.70 -20.37
N LEU A 168 -24.83 13.21 -20.94
CA LEU A 168 -24.78 13.65 -22.34
C LEU A 168 -24.11 12.57 -23.21
N TYR A 169 -24.58 12.48 -24.47
CA TYR A 169 -24.10 11.52 -25.43
C TYR A 169 -23.11 12.18 -26.41
N PHE A 170 -21.91 11.70 -26.41
CA PHE A 170 -20.83 12.09 -27.33
C PHE A 170 -20.92 11.27 -28.61
N THR A 171 -20.47 11.85 -29.70
CA THR A 171 -20.33 11.15 -30.98
C THR A 171 -18.89 10.67 -31.14
N PRO A 172 -18.64 9.35 -31.21
CA PRO A 172 -17.30 8.84 -31.49
C PRO A 172 -16.91 9.07 -32.93
N VAL A 173 -15.72 9.62 -33.17
CA VAL A 173 -15.13 9.86 -34.48
C VAL A 173 -13.75 9.21 -34.53
N ILE A 174 -13.58 8.29 -35.47
CA ILE A 174 -12.30 7.61 -35.71
C ILE A 174 -11.81 8.08 -37.07
N THR A 175 -10.72 8.84 -37.09
CA THR A 175 -10.17 9.48 -38.27
C THR A 175 -9.31 8.56 -39.14
N ASP A 176 -8.82 7.46 -38.56
CA ASP A 176 -8.00 6.48 -39.28
C ASP A 176 -8.90 5.56 -40.14
N ASN A 177 -8.74 5.65 -41.47
CA ASN A 177 -9.50 4.84 -42.42
C ASN A 177 -9.38 3.33 -42.21
N LYS A 178 -8.26 2.85 -41.68
CA LYS A 178 -8.03 1.42 -41.31
C LYS A 178 -9.05 0.90 -40.31
N PHE A 179 -9.53 1.77 -39.42
CA PHE A 179 -10.38 1.43 -38.28
C PHE A 179 -11.77 2.12 -38.35
N ALA A 180 -12.02 2.93 -39.35
CA ALA A 180 -13.28 3.66 -39.52
C ALA A 180 -14.48 2.70 -39.49
N ASN A 181 -15.56 3.12 -38.84
CA ASN A 181 -16.84 2.39 -38.74
C ASN A 181 -16.76 1.01 -38.05
N LYS A 182 -15.73 0.76 -37.21
CA LYS A 182 -15.63 -0.47 -36.44
C LYS A 182 -15.90 -0.19 -34.94
N ASP A 183 -16.81 -0.95 -34.35
CA ASP A 183 -17.11 -0.90 -32.93
C ASP A 183 -16.14 -1.74 -32.11
N SER A 184 -15.36 -2.63 -32.75
CA SER A 184 -14.31 -3.45 -32.11
C SER A 184 -13.04 -3.40 -32.96
N ILE A 185 -11.95 -2.96 -32.34
CA ILE A 185 -10.66 -2.69 -32.97
C ILE A 185 -9.57 -3.42 -32.21
N VAL A 186 -8.71 -4.14 -32.93
CA VAL A 186 -7.52 -4.81 -32.36
C VAL A 186 -6.27 -4.14 -32.92
N LEU A 187 -5.42 -3.65 -32.03
CA LEU A 187 -4.16 -2.98 -32.36
C LEU A 187 -2.99 -3.95 -32.23
N LYS A 188 -2.13 -3.98 -33.25
CA LYS A 188 -0.82 -4.65 -33.17
C LYS A 188 0.17 -3.78 -32.37
N ALA A 189 1.28 -4.35 -31.96
CA ALA A 189 2.29 -3.66 -31.13
C ALA A 189 2.73 -2.27 -31.66
N THR A 190 2.84 -2.14 -33.00
CA THR A 190 3.29 -0.90 -33.67
C THR A 190 2.15 0.06 -34.03
N ASP A 191 0.90 -0.38 -33.87
CA ASP A 191 -0.27 0.43 -34.23
C ASP A 191 -0.54 1.50 -33.15
N SER A 192 -1.17 2.58 -33.58
CA SER A 192 -1.79 3.56 -32.69
C SER A 192 -3.17 3.92 -33.23
N LEU A 193 -4.09 4.28 -32.33
CA LEU A 193 -5.47 4.66 -32.68
C LEU A 193 -5.84 5.95 -31.96
N LYS A 194 -6.45 6.87 -32.70
CA LYS A 194 -7.08 8.08 -32.16
C LYS A 194 -8.60 7.96 -32.21
N ILE A 195 -9.23 8.11 -31.03
CA ILE A 195 -10.68 8.17 -30.88
C ILE A 195 -11.04 9.55 -30.37
N SER A 196 -11.78 10.30 -31.15
CA SER A 196 -12.31 11.61 -30.79
C SER A 196 -13.75 11.43 -30.31
N MET A 197 -14.01 11.64 -29.02
CA MET A 197 -15.36 11.69 -28.46
C MET A 197 -15.82 13.14 -28.45
N ARG A 198 -16.81 13.50 -29.29
CA ARG A 198 -17.27 14.88 -29.51
C ARG A 198 -18.65 15.11 -28.92
N LEU A 199 -18.75 16.09 -28.03
CA LEU A 199 -20.02 16.61 -27.53
C LEU A 199 -20.34 17.90 -28.30
N TYR A 200 -21.26 17.82 -29.25
CA TYR A 200 -21.62 18.95 -30.06
C TYR A 200 -22.52 19.93 -29.31
N ALA A 201 -22.24 21.22 -29.44
CA ALA A 201 -23.16 22.25 -29.02
C ALA A 201 -24.34 22.25 -29.97
N ASP A 202 -25.55 22.36 -29.42
CA ASP A 202 -26.80 22.28 -30.14
C ASP A 202 -26.93 23.43 -31.14
N SER A 203 -27.06 23.08 -32.38
CA SER A 203 -27.51 23.98 -33.41
C SER A 203 -28.85 23.48 -33.91
N SER A 204 -29.90 23.73 -33.13
CA SER A 204 -31.28 23.48 -33.59
C SER A 204 -31.66 24.26 -34.87
N ILE A 205 -30.77 25.07 -35.43
CA ILE A 205 -30.99 25.96 -36.55
C ILE A 205 -29.94 25.78 -37.67
N SER A 206 -28.79 25.14 -37.45
CA SER A 206 -27.81 24.88 -38.49
C SER A 206 -27.08 23.55 -38.30
N SER A 207 -26.79 22.86 -39.38
CA SER A 207 -25.95 21.67 -39.47
C SER A 207 -24.46 21.92 -39.12
N ASP A 208 -24.17 23.01 -38.40
CA ASP A 208 -22.83 23.43 -38.07
C ASP A 208 -22.28 22.60 -36.88
N ARG A 209 -21.53 21.55 -37.22
CA ARG A 209 -20.78 20.71 -36.29
C ARG A 209 -19.37 21.25 -35.95
N SER A 210 -19.15 22.56 -36.12
CA SER A 210 -17.88 23.22 -35.86
C SER A 210 -17.62 23.49 -34.39
N LYS A 211 -18.66 23.48 -33.51
CA LYS A 211 -18.58 23.78 -32.09
C LYS A 211 -18.81 22.53 -31.25
N TYR A 212 -17.76 22.07 -30.58
CA TYR A 212 -17.85 20.86 -29.74
C TYR A 212 -16.79 20.82 -28.64
N ILE A 213 -17.07 20.08 -27.57
CA ILE A 213 -16.09 19.62 -26.60
C ILE A 213 -15.59 18.27 -27.08
N GLU A 214 -14.28 18.08 -27.09
CA GLU A 214 -13.63 16.84 -27.52
C GLU A 214 -12.80 16.22 -26.41
N LEU A 215 -13.02 14.94 -26.16
CA LEU A 215 -12.11 14.07 -25.46
C LEU A 215 -11.38 13.20 -26.49
N LEU A 216 -10.15 13.57 -26.81
CA LEU A 216 -9.32 12.87 -27.79
C LEU A 216 -8.44 11.85 -27.09
N TYR A 217 -8.74 10.57 -27.28
CA TYR A 217 -7.94 9.45 -26.75
C TYR A 217 -6.97 8.94 -27.81
N THR A 218 -5.70 8.71 -27.43
CA THR A 218 -4.70 8.05 -28.26
C THR A 218 -4.21 6.79 -27.55
N ILE A 219 -4.47 5.62 -28.13
CA ILE A 219 -4.15 4.31 -27.60
C ILE A 219 -3.02 3.72 -28.45
N TYR A 220 -2.01 3.13 -27.79
CA TYR A 220 -0.86 2.47 -28.43
C TYR A 220 -0.98 0.95 -28.33
N GLY A 221 -0.45 0.23 -29.34
CA GLY A 221 -0.59 -1.21 -29.46
C GLY A 221 0.09 -2.03 -28.38
N ASN A 222 1.16 -1.52 -27.76
CA ASN A 222 1.89 -2.21 -26.69
C ASN A 222 2.27 -1.24 -25.55
N ASP A 223 1.27 -0.56 -24.98
CA ASP A 223 1.46 0.33 -23.85
C ASP A 223 0.28 0.24 -22.88
N TYR A 224 0.56 0.34 -21.57
CA TYR A 224 -0.44 0.50 -20.52
C TYR A 224 -0.91 1.95 -20.36
N MET A 225 -0.14 2.90 -20.93
CA MET A 225 -0.47 4.32 -20.89
C MET A 225 -1.13 4.75 -22.20
N MET A 226 -2.21 5.51 -22.09
CA MET A 226 -2.84 6.21 -23.19
C MET A 226 -2.78 7.71 -22.99
N LYS A 227 -2.77 8.47 -24.08
CA LYS A 227 -2.92 9.92 -24.03
C LYS A 227 -4.40 10.30 -24.12
N MET A 228 -4.76 11.35 -23.41
CA MET A 228 -6.07 11.97 -23.46
C MET A 228 -5.89 13.48 -23.57
N GLN A 229 -6.63 14.13 -24.41
CA GLN A 229 -6.61 15.59 -24.54
C GLN A 229 -8.03 16.12 -24.51
N LEU A 230 -8.26 17.14 -23.69
CA LEU A 230 -9.53 17.84 -23.60
C LEU A 230 -9.44 19.12 -24.43
N ASN A 231 -10.30 19.26 -25.44
CA ASN A 231 -10.35 20.41 -26.35
C ASN A 231 -11.74 21.07 -26.31
N PHE A 232 -11.76 22.41 -26.41
CA PHE A 232 -12.96 23.22 -26.58
C PHE A 232 -12.88 23.88 -27.94
N VAL A 233 -13.49 23.25 -28.97
CA VAL A 233 -13.41 23.72 -30.35
C VAL A 233 -14.58 24.64 -30.63
N GLY A 234 -14.27 25.90 -31.00
CA GLY A 234 -15.30 26.92 -31.32
C GLY A 234 -16.15 27.38 -30.12
N LEU A 235 -15.71 27.07 -28.88
CA LEU A 235 -16.45 27.32 -27.63
C LEU A 235 -15.72 28.30 -26.71
N GLN A 236 -15.13 29.37 -27.26
CA GLN A 236 -14.39 30.38 -26.48
C GLN A 236 -15.26 31.05 -25.41
N GLU A 237 -16.57 31.16 -25.64
CA GLU A 237 -17.52 31.69 -24.65
C GLU A 237 -17.51 30.84 -23.36
N ILE A 238 -17.47 29.51 -23.47
CA ILE A 238 -17.43 28.60 -22.31
C ILE A 238 -16.10 28.73 -21.58
N THR A 239 -14.98 28.81 -22.28
CA THR A 239 -13.67 28.98 -21.63
C THR A 239 -13.59 30.31 -20.89
N ALA A 240 -14.19 31.38 -21.40
CA ALA A 240 -14.30 32.69 -20.75
C ALA A 240 -15.22 32.70 -19.50
N GLU A 241 -16.30 31.92 -19.54
CA GLU A 241 -17.21 31.76 -18.38
C GLU A 241 -16.62 30.91 -17.24
N ASN A 242 -15.51 30.17 -17.48
CA ASN A 242 -14.85 29.33 -16.49
C ASN A 242 -13.38 29.74 -16.25
N PRO A 243 -13.12 30.98 -15.79
CA PRO A 243 -11.76 31.51 -15.65
C PRO A 243 -10.92 30.75 -14.59
N GLY A 244 -11.58 30.09 -13.63
CA GLY A 244 -10.94 29.24 -12.63
C GLY A 244 -10.65 27.81 -13.10
N GLY A 245 -11.03 27.48 -14.34
CA GLY A 245 -11.00 26.12 -14.87
C GLY A 245 -12.33 25.37 -14.69
N ILE A 246 -12.35 24.12 -15.10
CA ILE A 246 -13.52 23.24 -15.02
C ILE A 246 -13.28 22.09 -14.06
N GLY A 247 -14.33 21.58 -13.43
CA GLY A 247 -14.28 20.39 -12.60
C GLY A 247 -14.13 19.12 -13.44
N LEU A 248 -13.27 18.23 -12.98
CA LEU A 248 -13.15 16.86 -13.46
C LEU A 248 -13.32 15.91 -12.28
N ASP A 249 -14.44 15.21 -12.26
CA ASP A 249 -14.71 14.18 -11.25
C ASP A 249 -14.25 12.82 -11.76
N TRP A 250 -13.43 12.14 -10.95
CA TRP A 250 -13.06 10.76 -11.16
C TRP A 250 -13.27 9.96 -9.87
N LYS A 251 -14.20 8.99 -9.91
CA LYS A 251 -14.59 8.20 -8.73
C LYS A 251 -14.67 6.73 -9.14
N MET A 252 -14.12 5.85 -8.32
CA MET A 252 -14.08 4.42 -8.60
C MET A 252 -14.37 3.60 -7.34
N ASN A 253 -15.13 2.54 -7.56
CA ASN A 253 -15.31 1.46 -6.62
C ASN A 253 -14.28 0.38 -6.91
N LEU A 254 -13.30 0.18 -6.02
CA LEU A 254 -12.25 -0.82 -6.20
C LEU A 254 -12.78 -2.20 -5.80
N SER A 255 -12.84 -3.11 -6.77
CA SER A 255 -13.27 -4.50 -6.54
C SER A 255 -12.12 -5.37 -6.08
N GLN A 256 -12.41 -6.46 -5.37
CA GLN A 256 -11.42 -7.44 -4.93
C GLN A 256 -10.79 -8.17 -6.11
N LEU A 257 -9.48 -8.11 -6.21
CA LEU A 257 -8.65 -8.78 -7.21
C LEU A 257 -7.81 -9.92 -6.61
N GLU A 258 -7.54 -9.85 -5.28
CA GLU A 258 -6.62 -10.71 -4.57
C GLU A 258 -7.32 -11.62 -3.54
N LYS A 259 -6.67 -12.75 -3.20
CA LYS A 259 -7.22 -13.77 -2.29
C LYS A 259 -7.52 -13.21 -0.90
N SER A 260 -6.59 -12.41 -0.35
CA SER A 260 -6.76 -11.77 0.96
C SER A 260 -7.36 -10.37 0.80
N LEU A 261 -8.64 -10.23 1.06
CA LEU A 261 -9.34 -8.94 1.02
C LEU A 261 -8.73 -7.93 2.02
N ASP A 262 -8.33 -8.38 3.20
CA ASP A 262 -7.74 -7.50 4.23
C ASP A 262 -6.38 -6.97 3.81
N ASN A 263 -5.52 -7.81 3.21
CA ASN A 263 -4.23 -7.37 2.69
C ASN A 263 -4.40 -6.42 1.49
N GLU A 264 -5.37 -6.69 0.62
CA GLU A 264 -5.68 -5.82 -0.50
C GLU A 264 -6.24 -4.48 -0.03
N LYS A 265 -7.12 -4.45 0.97
CA LYS A 265 -7.60 -3.23 1.63
C LYS A 265 -6.45 -2.44 2.25
N ALA A 266 -5.52 -3.12 2.94
CA ALA A 266 -4.35 -2.48 3.55
C ALA A 266 -3.33 -1.97 2.53
N GLY A 267 -3.28 -2.56 1.32
CA GLY A 267 -2.39 -2.14 0.23
C GLY A 267 -3.02 -1.12 -0.73
N SER A 268 -4.30 -0.75 -0.53
CA SER A 268 -5.06 0.08 -1.47
C SER A 268 -5.36 1.46 -0.88
N THR A 269 -5.07 2.52 -1.63
CA THR A 269 -5.39 3.90 -1.26
C THR A 269 -5.22 4.86 -2.45
N VAL A 270 -5.52 6.13 -2.24
CA VAL A 270 -5.26 7.20 -3.22
C VAL A 270 -3.85 7.73 -3.02
N TYR A 271 -3.04 7.67 -4.09
CA TYR A 271 -1.74 8.32 -4.19
C TYR A 271 -1.87 9.57 -5.05
N TYR A 272 -1.04 10.57 -4.79
CA TYR A 272 -0.99 11.79 -5.58
C TYR A 272 0.43 12.37 -5.57
N LYS A 273 0.71 13.20 -6.57
CA LYS A 273 1.98 13.94 -6.66
C LYS A 273 1.68 15.41 -6.95
N TYR A 274 2.20 16.29 -6.11
CA TYR A 274 2.28 17.70 -6.44
C TYR A 274 3.26 17.93 -7.60
N PHE A 275 3.14 19.04 -8.31
CA PHE A 275 3.88 19.26 -9.54
C PHE A 275 5.40 19.25 -9.34
N ASP A 276 5.89 19.87 -8.26
CA ASP A 276 7.32 20.02 -7.97
C ASP A 276 7.75 19.32 -6.66
N GLU A 277 6.93 18.43 -6.10
CA GLU A 277 7.19 17.76 -4.83
C GLU A 277 7.21 16.23 -4.97
N ASP A 278 7.48 15.55 -3.84
CA ASP A 278 7.46 14.10 -3.75
C ASP A 278 6.04 13.51 -3.81
N VAL A 279 5.98 12.20 -4.04
CA VAL A 279 4.74 11.41 -4.01
C VAL A 279 4.26 11.24 -2.58
N ASP A 280 2.96 11.49 -2.35
CA ASP A 280 2.29 11.31 -1.07
C ASP A 280 1.00 10.49 -1.24
N TYR A 281 0.35 10.09 -0.15
CA TYR A 281 -0.83 9.22 -0.19
C TYR A 281 -1.75 9.42 1.02
N LEU A 282 -3.00 9.03 0.86
CA LEU A 282 -3.98 8.97 1.94
C LEU A 282 -3.77 7.72 2.81
N SER A 283 -4.39 7.68 3.98
CA SER A 283 -4.31 6.54 4.89
C SER A 283 -4.67 5.21 4.22
N GLU A 284 -3.80 4.19 4.37
CA GLU A 284 -4.06 2.83 3.87
C GLU A 284 -5.03 2.04 4.78
N THR A 285 -5.26 2.46 6.02
CA THR A 285 -6.00 1.66 7.01
C THR A 285 -7.39 2.18 7.36
N LYS A 286 -7.66 3.46 7.13
CA LYS A 286 -8.93 4.13 7.47
C LYS A 286 -9.39 5.04 6.34
N SER A 287 -10.66 5.43 6.37
CA SER A 287 -11.19 6.46 5.50
C SER A 287 -10.45 7.77 5.76
N ASP A 288 -10.09 8.45 4.67
CA ASP A 288 -9.27 9.65 4.71
C ASP A 288 -9.61 10.57 3.53
N GLN A 289 -9.40 11.86 3.70
CA GLN A 289 -9.56 12.86 2.65
C GLN A 289 -8.56 13.99 2.80
N LYS A 290 -8.18 14.60 1.68
CA LYS A 290 -7.24 15.72 1.66
C LYS A 290 -7.58 16.69 0.54
N ASP A 291 -7.58 17.98 0.86
CA ASP A 291 -7.65 19.06 -0.11
C ASP A 291 -6.23 19.42 -0.54
N LEU A 292 -5.95 19.29 -1.82
CA LEU A 292 -4.66 19.57 -2.46
C LEU A 292 -4.75 20.98 -3.07
N ALA A 293 -4.34 21.97 -2.29
CA ALA A 293 -4.50 23.39 -2.63
C ALA A 293 -3.49 23.91 -3.66
N THR A 294 -2.44 23.12 -3.96
CA THR A 294 -1.41 23.47 -4.94
C THR A 294 -1.50 22.55 -6.16
N LYS A 295 -0.79 22.92 -7.22
CA LYS A 295 -0.78 22.23 -8.52
C LYS A 295 -0.44 20.74 -8.38
N VAL A 296 -1.29 19.85 -8.93
CA VAL A 296 -1.18 18.40 -8.84
C VAL A 296 -0.80 17.81 -10.19
N SER A 297 0.28 17.04 -10.23
CA SER A 297 0.76 16.38 -11.45
C SER A 297 -0.09 15.16 -11.83
N TRP A 298 -0.40 14.31 -10.84
CA TRP A 298 -1.24 13.15 -11.05
C TRP A 298 -1.93 12.68 -9.77
N VAL A 299 -3.05 11.98 -9.95
CA VAL A 299 -3.78 11.25 -8.91
C VAL A 299 -3.90 9.79 -9.33
N SER A 300 -3.78 8.89 -8.39
CA SER A 300 -3.78 7.45 -8.62
C SER A 300 -4.69 6.73 -7.63
N PHE A 301 -5.53 5.83 -8.13
CA PHE A 301 -6.28 4.86 -7.34
C PHE A 301 -5.52 3.54 -7.37
N LYS A 302 -4.70 3.35 -6.34
CA LYS A 302 -3.80 2.20 -6.22
C LYS A 302 -4.49 1.06 -5.48
N GLN A 303 -4.42 -0.15 -6.03
CA GLN A 303 -4.66 -1.42 -5.35
C GLN A 303 -3.33 -2.12 -5.06
N GLN A 304 -3.37 -3.28 -4.40
CA GLN A 304 -2.15 -3.98 -3.98
C GLN A 304 -1.14 -4.16 -5.12
N PHE A 305 -1.56 -4.72 -6.27
CA PHE A 305 -0.69 -5.01 -7.41
C PHE A 305 -1.00 -4.22 -8.67
N PHE A 306 -2.05 -3.43 -8.69
CA PHE A 306 -2.49 -2.70 -9.87
C PHE A 306 -2.86 -1.28 -9.51
N THR A 307 -2.83 -0.41 -10.52
CA THR A 307 -3.20 0.99 -10.32
C THR A 307 -3.86 1.58 -11.56
N SER A 308 -4.74 2.54 -11.32
CA SER A 308 -5.29 3.45 -12.32
C SER A 308 -4.80 4.86 -11.99
N VAL A 309 -4.13 5.53 -12.93
CA VAL A 309 -3.55 6.86 -12.72
C VAL A 309 -4.09 7.83 -13.76
N LEU A 310 -4.49 9.01 -13.32
CA LEU A 310 -4.79 10.14 -14.16
C LEU A 310 -3.72 11.22 -13.98
N ILE A 311 -3.04 11.56 -15.07
CA ILE A 311 -1.89 12.45 -15.14
C ILE A 311 -2.28 13.70 -15.94
N ALA A 312 -1.96 14.88 -15.45
CA ALA A 312 -2.03 16.13 -16.15
C ALA A 312 -0.62 16.62 -16.49
N ASP A 313 -0.25 16.68 -17.76
CA ASP A 313 1.09 17.10 -18.18
C ASP A 313 1.40 18.54 -17.75
N ASN A 314 0.38 19.39 -17.74
CA ASN A 314 0.47 20.77 -17.27
C ASN A 314 0.00 20.95 -15.80
N GLY A 315 -0.39 19.87 -15.13
CA GLY A 315 -0.90 19.84 -13.75
C GLY A 315 -2.33 20.35 -13.61
N PHE A 316 -3.12 19.70 -12.74
CA PHE A 316 -4.39 20.21 -12.25
C PHE A 316 -4.14 21.40 -11.33
N THR A 317 -4.98 22.42 -11.38
CA THR A 317 -4.81 23.62 -10.52
C THR A 317 -4.91 23.25 -9.04
N THR A 318 -5.93 22.49 -8.69
CA THR A 318 -6.17 21.93 -7.35
C THR A 318 -6.82 20.58 -7.48
N ALA A 319 -6.80 19.78 -6.42
CA ALA A 319 -7.56 18.54 -6.36
C ALA A 319 -8.07 18.30 -4.93
N LYS A 320 -9.19 17.61 -4.81
CA LYS A 320 -9.68 17.04 -3.56
C LYS A 320 -9.72 15.53 -3.72
N VAL A 321 -9.01 14.82 -2.87
CA VAL A 321 -8.90 13.37 -2.94
C VAL A 321 -9.47 12.73 -1.68
N SER A 322 -10.16 11.59 -1.84
CA SER A 322 -10.71 10.86 -0.71
C SER A 322 -10.70 9.35 -0.94
N THR A 323 -10.62 8.61 0.16
CA THR A 323 -10.82 7.18 0.18
C THR A 323 -11.77 6.80 1.31
N THR A 324 -12.76 5.98 1.02
CA THR A 324 -13.76 5.50 1.98
C THR A 324 -13.69 3.99 2.08
N LYS A 325 -13.59 3.50 3.32
CA LYS A 325 -13.64 2.07 3.63
C LYS A 325 -15.09 1.68 3.91
N GLU A 326 -15.63 0.79 3.10
CA GLU A 326 -16.97 0.22 3.29
C GLU A 326 -16.85 -1.28 3.55
N ASP A 327 -17.17 -1.71 4.76
CA ASP A 327 -17.04 -3.13 5.16
C ASP A 327 -18.32 -3.94 4.92
N THR A 328 -19.41 -3.30 4.52
CA THR A 328 -20.73 -3.94 4.31
C THR A 328 -20.90 -4.61 2.96
N ILE A 329 -20.12 -4.20 1.95
CA ILE A 329 -20.24 -4.71 0.58
C ILE A 329 -19.23 -5.84 0.38
N LYS A 330 -19.71 -7.03 0.00
CA LYS A 330 -18.88 -8.19 -0.33
C LYS A 330 -18.01 -7.90 -1.55
N ARG A 331 -16.74 -8.36 -1.53
CA ARG A 331 -15.77 -8.18 -2.61
C ARG A 331 -15.47 -6.72 -2.97
N HIS A 332 -15.69 -5.82 -2.01
CA HIS A 332 -15.36 -4.41 -2.15
C HIS A 332 -14.12 -4.08 -1.35
N VAL A 333 -13.17 -3.40 -1.99
CA VAL A 333 -11.91 -2.98 -1.36
C VAL A 333 -12.07 -1.60 -0.76
N LYS A 334 -12.28 -0.59 -1.58
CA LYS A 334 -12.47 0.81 -1.18
C LYS A 334 -13.20 1.61 -2.25
N TYR A 335 -13.86 2.67 -1.85
CA TYR A 335 -14.31 3.73 -2.74
C TYR A 335 -13.25 4.83 -2.77
N CYS A 336 -12.76 5.19 -3.96
CA CYS A 336 -11.78 6.25 -4.18
C CYS A 336 -12.40 7.35 -5.02
N ALA A 337 -12.14 8.61 -4.67
CA ALA A 337 -12.62 9.76 -5.40
C ALA A 337 -11.54 10.85 -5.51
N ALA A 338 -11.54 11.51 -6.68
CA ALA A 338 -10.74 12.69 -6.97
C ALA A 338 -11.60 13.70 -7.72
N GLU A 339 -11.67 14.91 -7.17
CA GLU A 339 -12.32 16.07 -7.76
C GLU A 339 -11.23 17.08 -8.09
N MET A 340 -10.97 17.32 -9.36
CA MET A 340 -9.82 18.09 -9.84
C MET A 340 -10.28 19.30 -10.64
N ILE A 341 -9.51 20.38 -10.58
CA ILE A 341 -9.75 21.55 -11.44
C ILE A 341 -8.76 21.53 -12.60
N VAL A 342 -9.31 21.43 -13.80
CA VAL A 342 -8.59 21.48 -15.06
C VAL A 342 -8.49 22.94 -15.51
N PRO A 343 -7.29 23.52 -15.60
CA PRO A 343 -7.13 24.88 -16.12
C PRO A 343 -7.46 24.89 -17.61
N LEU A 344 -8.18 25.89 -18.04
CA LEU A 344 -8.51 26.10 -19.45
C LEU A 344 -7.64 27.20 -20.06
N ASP A 345 -7.26 27.04 -21.33
CA ASP A 345 -6.70 28.15 -22.11
C ASP A 345 -7.80 29.16 -22.41
N PRO A 346 -7.71 30.43 -21.98
CA PRO A 346 -8.73 31.45 -22.23
C PRO A 346 -8.96 31.70 -23.71
N SER A 347 -7.94 31.47 -24.54
CA SER A 347 -8.07 31.62 -26.00
C SER A 347 -8.85 30.46 -26.65
N GLY A 348 -9.05 29.36 -25.94
CA GLY A 348 -9.67 28.12 -26.44
C GLY A 348 -8.91 27.43 -27.58
N LYS A 349 -7.64 27.83 -27.79
CA LYS A 349 -6.82 27.29 -28.90
C LYS A 349 -5.98 26.09 -28.46
N GLN A 350 -5.59 26.04 -27.18
CA GLN A 350 -4.78 24.96 -26.65
C GLN A 350 -5.65 24.00 -25.83
N GLY A 351 -5.60 22.73 -26.19
CA GLY A 351 -6.24 21.68 -25.43
C GLY A 351 -5.41 21.34 -24.17
N PHE A 352 -6.08 20.78 -23.17
CA PHE A 352 -5.43 20.34 -21.95
C PHE A 352 -4.94 18.90 -22.09
N PRO A 353 -3.60 18.65 -22.12
CA PRO A 353 -3.04 17.33 -22.30
C PRO A 353 -3.05 16.54 -20.99
N MET A 354 -3.55 15.33 -21.05
CA MET A 354 -3.60 14.35 -19.96
C MET A 354 -3.11 12.99 -20.44
N ARG A 355 -2.80 12.13 -19.50
CA ARG A 355 -2.51 10.70 -19.74
C ARG A 355 -3.23 9.84 -18.72
N MET A 356 -3.57 8.63 -19.09
CA MET A 356 -4.12 7.63 -18.17
C MET A 356 -3.28 6.37 -18.24
N TYR A 357 -2.89 5.86 -17.08
CA TYR A 357 -2.20 4.59 -16.93
C TYR A 357 -3.14 3.59 -16.25
N PHE A 358 -3.27 2.41 -16.85
CA PHE A 358 -3.99 1.28 -16.28
C PHE A 358 -3.08 0.06 -16.35
N GLY A 359 -2.49 -0.34 -15.24
CA GLY A 359 -1.50 -1.40 -15.32
C GLY A 359 -1.00 -1.92 -13.98
N PRO A 360 0.02 -2.80 -14.05
CA PRO A 360 0.62 -3.40 -12.89
C PRO A 360 1.51 -2.41 -12.12
N ASN A 361 1.57 -2.59 -10.78
CA ASN A 361 2.53 -1.93 -9.91
C ASN A 361 3.92 -2.58 -10.05
N HIS A 362 4.41 -2.66 -11.28
CA HIS A 362 5.71 -3.23 -11.61
C HIS A 362 6.76 -2.11 -11.71
N TYR A 363 7.81 -2.21 -10.91
CA TYR A 363 8.80 -1.13 -10.73
C TYR A 363 9.41 -0.65 -12.06
N LYS A 364 9.86 -1.58 -12.91
CA LYS A 364 10.48 -1.27 -14.21
C LYS A 364 9.47 -0.63 -15.19
N THR A 365 8.24 -1.17 -15.25
CA THR A 365 7.18 -0.66 -16.13
C THR A 365 6.74 0.75 -15.73
N MET A 366 6.63 1.04 -14.43
CA MET A 366 6.22 2.37 -13.99
C MET A 366 7.34 3.40 -14.16
N ARG A 367 8.57 3.01 -13.90
CA ARG A 367 9.74 3.90 -13.98
C ARG A 367 10.05 4.40 -15.39
N GLN A 368 9.70 3.63 -16.44
CA GLN A 368 9.94 4.02 -17.84
C GLN A 368 9.21 5.30 -18.25
N TYR A 369 8.13 5.68 -17.55
CA TYR A 369 7.37 6.87 -17.84
C TYR A 369 7.96 8.17 -17.27
N HIS A 370 8.95 8.09 -16.37
CA HIS A 370 9.61 9.23 -15.73
C HIS A 370 8.65 10.19 -14.99
N LEU A 371 7.64 9.62 -14.31
CA LEU A 371 6.60 10.35 -13.58
C LEU A 371 6.60 10.05 -12.08
N ASP A 372 7.62 9.35 -11.59
CA ASP A 372 7.70 8.84 -10.21
C ASP A 372 6.55 7.88 -9.83
N LEU A 373 5.89 7.26 -10.81
CA LEU A 373 4.80 6.31 -10.56
C LEU A 373 5.28 5.09 -9.75
N GLU A 374 6.56 4.68 -9.91
CA GLU A 374 7.17 3.59 -9.17
C GLU A 374 7.27 3.86 -7.67
N ARG A 375 7.17 5.10 -7.22
CA ARG A 375 7.17 5.47 -5.80
C ARG A 375 5.88 5.08 -5.07
N GLN A 376 4.84 4.69 -5.79
CA GLN A 376 3.62 4.10 -5.22
C GLN A 376 3.86 2.69 -4.66
N ILE A 377 4.95 2.01 -5.08
CA ILE A 377 5.30 0.69 -4.57
C ILE A 377 5.96 0.87 -3.20
N PRO A 378 5.43 0.27 -2.11
CA PRO A 378 5.94 0.47 -0.76
C PRO A 378 7.25 -0.31 -0.56
N LEU A 379 8.38 0.21 -1.01
CA LEU A 379 9.70 -0.43 -0.93
C LEU A 379 10.36 -0.31 0.45
N GLY A 380 9.76 0.38 1.39
CA GLY A 380 10.29 0.59 2.74
C GLY A 380 9.57 1.73 3.43
N TRP A 381 9.78 1.89 4.73
CA TRP A 381 9.12 2.94 5.51
C TRP A 381 9.37 4.32 4.88
N SER A 382 8.45 5.27 5.04
CA SER A 382 8.39 6.59 4.40
C SER A 382 9.65 7.49 4.48
N SER A 383 10.72 7.01 5.13
CA SER A 383 12.06 7.55 4.92
C SER A 383 12.69 6.83 3.72
N PRO A 384 12.76 7.47 2.54
CA PRO A 384 13.29 6.84 1.32
C PRO A 384 14.77 6.45 1.46
N TYR A 385 15.45 6.92 2.51
CA TYR A 385 16.90 6.89 2.59
C TYR A 385 17.52 5.71 3.34
N ILE A 386 16.80 4.93 4.16
CA ILE A 386 17.43 3.87 4.96
C ILE A 386 16.93 2.46 4.59
N LEU A 387 15.63 2.21 4.57
CA LEU A 387 15.08 0.87 4.36
C LEU A 387 14.73 0.58 2.90
N GLY A 388 14.19 1.56 2.18
CA GLY A 388 13.95 1.48 0.76
C GLY A 388 15.21 1.31 -0.07
N TRP A 389 16.37 1.74 0.45
CA TRP A 389 17.67 1.57 -0.20
C TRP A 389 18.05 0.09 -0.37
N ILE A 390 17.78 -0.75 0.64
CA ILE A 390 18.03 -2.19 0.56
C ILE A 390 17.21 -2.82 -0.56
N ASN A 391 15.92 -2.51 -0.65
CA ASN A 391 15.06 -3.04 -1.71
C ASN A 391 15.49 -2.51 -3.08
N ARG A 392 15.73 -1.20 -3.21
CA ARG A 392 16.03 -0.54 -4.49
C ARG A 392 17.38 -0.95 -5.08
N PHE A 393 18.41 -1.10 -4.26
CA PHE A 393 19.81 -1.31 -4.73
C PHE A 393 20.32 -2.73 -4.51
N ALA A 394 19.68 -3.54 -3.67
CA ALA A 394 20.10 -4.92 -3.46
C ALA A 394 19.02 -5.92 -3.89
N VAL A 395 17.79 -5.83 -3.36
CA VAL A 395 16.77 -6.87 -3.57
C VAL A 395 16.24 -6.83 -5.01
N ILE A 396 15.73 -5.69 -5.48
CA ILE A 396 15.12 -5.57 -6.81
C ILE A 396 16.10 -5.88 -7.95
N PRO A 397 17.35 -5.35 -7.98
CA PRO A 397 18.30 -5.68 -9.05
C PRO A 397 18.64 -7.17 -9.11
N VAL A 398 18.85 -7.82 -7.96
CA VAL A 398 19.14 -9.26 -7.89
C VAL A 398 17.91 -10.06 -8.32
N PHE A 399 16.73 -9.64 -7.90
CA PHE A 399 15.46 -10.27 -8.24
C PHE A 399 15.23 -10.21 -9.76
N ASN A 400 15.32 -9.02 -10.37
CA ASN A 400 15.15 -8.84 -11.82
C ASN A 400 16.21 -9.57 -12.64
N TRP A 401 17.46 -9.64 -12.16
CA TRP A 401 18.51 -10.39 -12.82
C TRP A 401 18.21 -11.88 -12.83
N LEU A 402 17.78 -12.46 -11.69
CA LEU A 402 17.43 -13.86 -11.59
C LEU A 402 16.12 -14.18 -12.34
N GLU A 403 15.15 -13.28 -12.34
CA GLU A 403 13.90 -13.41 -13.12
C GLU A 403 14.18 -13.55 -14.61
N SER A 404 15.15 -12.79 -15.15
CA SER A 404 15.51 -12.84 -16.56
C SER A 404 16.04 -14.21 -17.02
N THR A 405 16.42 -15.09 -16.08
CA THR A 405 16.87 -16.47 -16.36
C THR A 405 15.71 -17.47 -16.46
N GLY A 406 14.47 -17.05 -16.20
CA GLY A 406 13.28 -17.94 -16.21
C GLY A 406 13.19 -18.90 -15.03
N MET A 407 13.98 -18.70 -13.96
CA MET A 407 13.93 -19.56 -12.76
C MET A 407 12.63 -19.39 -11.98
N ASN A 408 12.20 -20.46 -11.31
CA ASN A 408 11.07 -20.41 -10.38
C ASN A 408 11.35 -19.44 -9.22
N TYR A 409 10.35 -18.63 -8.86
CA TYR A 409 10.49 -17.56 -7.87
C TYR A 409 10.84 -18.07 -6.46
N GLY A 410 10.44 -19.28 -6.08
CA GLY A 410 10.88 -19.89 -4.83
C GLY A 410 12.39 -20.14 -4.81
N ILE A 411 12.97 -20.52 -5.95
CA ILE A 411 14.43 -20.67 -6.12
C ILE A 411 15.12 -19.30 -6.10
N ILE A 412 14.51 -18.28 -6.70
CA ILE A 412 15.01 -16.89 -6.64
C ILE A 412 15.09 -16.41 -5.18
N ILE A 413 14.05 -16.67 -4.36
CA ILE A 413 14.06 -16.35 -2.93
C ILE A 413 15.17 -17.10 -2.19
N LEU A 414 15.39 -18.38 -2.50
CA LEU A 414 16.48 -19.16 -1.93
C LEU A 414 17.85 -18.55 -2.25
N ILE A 415 18.11 -18.26 -3.52
CA ILE A 415 19.38 -17.66 -3.98
C ILE A 415 19.58 -16.28 -3.33
N LEU A 416 18.55 -15.43 -3.34
CA LEU A 416 18.59 -14.13 -2.68
C LEU A 416 18.95 -14.25 -1.20
N THR A 417 18.35 -15.23 -0.50
CA THR A 417 18.63 -15.49 0.92
C THR A 417 20.07 -15.91 1.12
N ILE A 418 20.60 -16.78 0.27
CA ILE A 418 22.00 -17.23 0.32
C ILE A 418 22.95 -16.04 0.09
N LEU A 419 22.72 -15.21 -0.91
CA LEU A 419 23.53 -14.03 -1.21
C LEU A 419 23.55 -13.06 -0.02
N LEU A 420 22.39 -12.75 0.57
CA LEU A 420 22.31 -11.90 1.76
C LEU A 420 23.09 -12.52 2.94
N LYS A 421 23.01 -13.84 3.15
CA LYS A 421 23.74 -14.54 4.22
C LYS A 421 25.26 -14.57 3.99
N ILE A 422 25.70 -14.62 2.73
CA ILE A 422 27.13 -14.53 2.37
C ILE A 422 27.65 -13.10 2.66
N ILE A 423 26.92 -12.07 2.26
CA ILE A 423 27.28 -10.66 2.53
C ILE A 423 27.37 -10.39 4.04
N LEU A 424 26.46 -10.97 4.81
CA LEU A 424 26.42 -10.79 6.28
C LEU A 424 27.34 -11.75 7.04
N PHE A 425 27.97 -12.73 6.37
CA PHE A 425 28.81 -13.75 7.00
C PHE A 425 29.97 -13.18 7.87
N PRO A 426 30.73 -12.15 7.46
CA PRO A 426 31.80 -11.61 8.30
C PRO A 426 31.30 -11.09 9.65
N ILE A 427 30.10 -10.53 9.68
CA ILE A 427 29.48 -10.02 10.91
C ILE A 427 28.97 -11.18 11.75
N ALA A 428 28.32 -12.15 11.12
CA ALA A 428 27.87 -13.38 11.79
C ALA A 428 29.03 -14.12 12.45
N TYR A 429 30.17 -14.24 11.78
CA TYR A 429 31.40 -14.84 12.32
C TYR A 429 31.93 -14.09 13.57
N LYS A 430 32.04 -12.76 13.50
CA LYS A 430 32.47 -11.94 14.65
C LYS A 430 31.54 -12.10 15.87
N THR A 431 30.24 -12.16 15.61
CA THR A 431 29.23 -12.36 16.65
C THR A 431 29.32 -13.73 17.27
N TYR A 432 29.42 -14.78 16.45
CA TYR A 432 29.60 -16.14 16.94
C TYR A 432 30.87 -16.26 17.79
N MET A 433 31.99 -15.66 17.34
CA MET A 433 33.24 -15.63 18.11
C MET A 433 33.07 -14.96 19.49
N SER A 434 32.28 -13.88 19.55
CA SER A 434 31.96 -13.23 20.83
C SER A 434 31.12 -14.13 21.74
N SER A 435 30.13 -14.82 21.17
CA SER A 435 29.29 -15.79 21.89
C SER A 435 30.11 -16.99 22.38
N ALA A 436 31.07 -17.48 21.58
CA ALA A 436 31.98 -18.54 21.97
C ALA A 436 32.88 -18.11 23.16
N LYS A 437 33.37 -16.88 23.17
CA LYS A 437 34.11 -16.33 24.34
C LYS A 437 33.24 -16.26 25.58
N MET A 438 31.97 -15.88 25.47
CA MET A 438 31.05 -15.87 26.61
C MET A 438 30.79 -17.28 27.16
N ARG A 439 30.69 -18.28 26.28
CA ARG A 439 30.53 -19.69 26.68
C ARG A 439 31.75 -20.22 27.44
N VAL A 440 32.96 -19.90 27.00
CA VAL A 440 34.21 -20.28 27.69
C VAL A 440 34.29 -19.68 29.08
N LEU A 441 33.68 -18.51 29.32
CA LEU A 441 33.62 -17.85 30.64
C LEU A 441 32.49 -18.38 31.54
N LYS A 442 31.66 -19.30 31.07
CA LYS A 442 30.52 -19.82 31.84
C LYS A 442 30.89 -20.40 33.19
N PRO A 443 31.97 -21.22 33.37
CA PRO A 443 32.35 -21.73 34.68
C PRO A 443 32.64 -20.62 35.69
N GLU A 444 33.35 -19.55 35.26
CA GLU A 444 33.67 -18.41 36.12
C GLU A 444 32.43 -17.60 36.51
N ILE A 445 31.46 -17.49 35.60
CA ILE A 445 30.16 -16.87 35.90
C ILE A 445 29.38 -17.70 36.90
N GLU A 446 29.43 -19.02 36.82
CA GLU A 446 28.82 -19.93 37.80
C GLU A 446 29.44 -19.77 39.19
N GLU A 447 30.75 -19.58 39.27
CA GLU A 447 31.41 -19.26 40.53
C GLU A 447 30.95 -17.91 41.12
N ILE A 448 30.84 -16.87 40.32
CA ILE A 448 30.28 -15.58 40.76
C ILE A 448 28.84 -15.78 41.26
N ASN A 449 28.05 -16.58 40.57
CA ASN A 449 26.68 -16.87 40.98
C ASN A 449 26.56 -17.70 42.27
N LYS A 450 27.57 -18.53 42.59
CA LYS A 450 27.65 -19.27 43.86
C LYS A 450 28.10 -18.36 44.99
N LYS A 451 29.02 -17.42 44.74
CA LYS A 451 29.58 -16.51 45.75
C LYS A 451 28.61 -15.39 46.16
N ILE A 452 27.75 -14.93 45.26
CA ILE A 452 26.84 -13.81 45.53
C ILE A 452 25.40 -14.36 45.66
N PRO A 453 24.63 -14.09 46.73
CA PRO A 453 23.25 -14.55 46.91
C PRO A 453 22.30 -14.09 45.83
N LYS A 454 21.20 -14.85 45.56
CA LYS A 454 20.22 -14.55 44.52
C LYS A 454 19.50 -13.22 44.71
N GLU A 455 19.37 -12.80 45.95
CA GLU A 455 18.71 -11.54 46.34
C GLU A 455 19.52 -10.32 45.89
N LYS A 456 20.84 -10.46 45.75
CA LYS A 456 21.75 -9.41 45.26
C LYS A 456 21.98 -9.48 43.76
N SER A 457 20.89 -9.50 42.99
CA SER A 457 20.92 -9.67 41.53
C SER A 457 21.73 -8.58 40.79
N MET A 458 21.69 -7.33 41.28
CA MET A 458 22.49 -6.22 40.72
C MET A 458 24.00 -6.43 40.94
N GLU A 459 24.41 -6.92 42.12
CA GLU A 459 25.82 -7.19 42.43
C GLU A 459 26.37 -8.33 41.55
N ARG A 460 25.55 -9.39 41.31
CA ARG A 460 25.88 -10.45 40.33
C ARG A 460 26.08 -9.92 38.94
N GLN A 461 25.17 -9.07 38.48
CA GLN A 461 25.23 -8.48 37.13
C GLN A 461 26.48 -7.61 36.97
N GLN A 462 26.82 -6.82 38.00
CA GLN A 462 28.04 -5.99 37.99
C GLN A 462 29.31 -6.84 37.97
N ALA A 463 29.38 -7.87 38.80
CA ALA A 463 30.53 -8.79 38.84
C ALA A 463 30.70 -9.51 37.48
N THR A 464 29.60 -9.96 36.87
CA THR A 464 29.63 -10.58 35.53
C THR A 464 30.07 -9.59 34.45
N MET A 465 29.60 -8.34 34.48
CA MET A 465 30.04 -7.31 33.54
C MET A 465 31.51 -6.95 33.72
N ALA A 466 32.01 -6.92 34.98
CA ALA A 466 33.41 -6.70 35.25
C ALA A 466 34.29 -7.86 34.72
N LEU A 467 33.82 -9.11 34.84
CA LEU A 467 34.49 -10.28 34.26
C LEU A 467 34.56 -10.18 32.73
N TYR A 468 33.45 -9.84 32.04
CA TYR A 468 33.45 -9.66 30.61
C TYR A 468 34.41 -8.56 30.15
N LYS A 469 34.46 -7.45 30.87
CA LYS A 469 35.39 -6.36 30.62
C LYS A 469 36.85 -6.81 30.73
N LYS A 470 37.20 -7.52 31.80
CA LYS A 470 38.57 -8.08 31.98
C LYS A 470 38.92 -9.10 30.91
N ALA A 471 37.98 -9.92 30.49
CA ALA A 471 38.16 -10.91 29.43
C ALA A 471 38.21 -10.31 28.00
N GLY A 472 37.93 -9.03 27.86
CA GLY A 472 37.82 -8.35 26.54
C GLY A 472 36.67 -8.87 25.70
N VAL A 473 35.54 -9.23 26.34
CA VAL A 473 34.34 -9.75 25.71
C VAL A 473 33.25 -8.70 25.75
N ASN A 474 32.59 -8.47 24.61
CA ASN A 474 31.44 -7.55 24.53
C ASN A 474 30.14 -8.34 24.62
N PRO A 475 29.37 -8.22 25.71
CA PRO A 475 28.11 -8.95 25.88
C PRO A 475 27.04 -8.53 24.88
N LEU A 476 27.10 -7.29 24.35
CA LEU A 476 26.16 -6.79 23.32
C LEU A 476 26.43 -7.38 21.93
N ALA A 477 27.61 -8.00 21.72
CA ALA A 477 27.93 -8.58 20.42
C ALA A 477 26.95 -9.71 20.02
N GLY A 478 26.36 -10.40 20.98
CA GLY A 478 25.37 -11.46 20.75
C GLY A 478 24.04 -10.98 20.13
N CYS A 479 23.66 -9.70 20.30
CA CYS A 479 22.45 -9.13 19.71
C CYS A 479 22.69 -8.40 18.38
N ILE A 480 23.96 -8.20 17.98
CA ILE A 480 24.30 -7.50 16.71
C ILE A 480 23.63 -8.14 15.48
N PRO A 481 23.58 -9.48 15.30
CA PRO A 481 22.89 -10.08 14.16
C PRO A 481 21.41 -9.70 14.09
N MET A 482 20.73 -9.70 15.24
CA MET A 482 19.32 -9.33 15.32
C MET A 482 19.12 -7.86 14.91
N LEU A 483 19.95 -6.96 15.41
CA LEU A 483 19.90 -5.54 15.08
C LEU A 483 20.17 -5.28 13.57
N LEU A 484 21.11 -6.03 12.99
CA LEU A 484 21.45 -5.89 11.57
C LEU A 484 20.39 -6.55 10.67
N GLN A 485 19.74 -7.60 11.13
CA GLN A 485 18.70 -8.30 10.38
C GLN A 485 17.38 -7.53 10.38
N MET A 486 17.10 -6.68 11.37
CA MET A 486 15.86 -5.90 11.46
C MET A 486 15.61 -5.01 10.23
N PRO A 487 16.56 -4.19 9.74
CA PRO A 487 16.35 -3.39 8.53
C PRO A 487 16.03 -4.24 7.30
N ILE A 488 16.72 -5.37 7.13
CA ILE A 488 16.48 -6.30 6.02
C ILE A 488 15.09 -6.92 6.14
N LEU A 489 14.71 -7.33 7.35
CA LEU A 489 13.39 -7.88 7.62
C LEU A 489 12.28 -6.88 7.27
N ILE A 490 12.39 -5.63 7.73
CA ILE A 490 11.39 -4.60 7.46
C ILE A 490 11.34 -4.28 5.96
N ALA A 491 12.49 -4.26 5.28
CA ALA A 491 12.55 -4.06 3.85
C ALA A 491 11.80 -5.17 3.09
N LEU A 492 12.07 -6.44 3.42
CA LEU A 492 11.42 -7.58 2.78
C LEU A 492 9.95 -7.74 3.21
N TYR A 493 9.62 -7.41 4.45
CA TYR A 493 8.23 -7.37 4.94
C TYR A 493 7.36 -6.43 4.09
N ARG A 494 7.91 -5.31 3.63
CA ARG A 494 7.22 -4.38 2.74
C ARG A 494 7.27 -4.83 1.27
N PHE A 495 8.37 -5.42 0.84
CA PHE A 495 8.59 -5.82 -0.54
C PHE A 495 7.72 -7.02 -0.96
N PHE A 496 7.73 -8.14 -0.19
CA PHE A 496 7.07 -9.37 -0.60
C PHE A 496 5.56 -9.23 -0.86
N PRO A 497 4.76 -8.58 0.00
CA PRO A 497 3.33 -8.40 -0.26
C PRO A 497 3.00 -7.41 -1.38
N ALA A 498 4.00 -6.61 -1.82
CA ALA A 498 3.82 -5.59 -2.86
C ALA A 498 4.46 -5.99 -4.20
N SER A 499 5.22 -7.09 -4.23
CA SER A 499 5.92 -7.57 -5.43
C SER A 499 4.94 -8.29 -6.35
N ILE A 500 4.62 -7.65 -7.49
CA ILE A 500 3.74 -8.25 -8.49
C ILE A 500 4.38 -9.47 -9.16
N GLU A 501 5.70 -9.55 -9.16
CA GLU A 501 6.48 -10.65 -9.72
C GLU A 501 6.19 -11.97 -8.99
N LEU A 502 5.84 -11.90 -7.70
CA LEU A 502 5.47 -13.09 -6.90
C LEU A 502 4.01 -13.48 -7.02
N ARG A 503 3.19 -12.59 -7.59
CA ARG A 503 1.75 -12.79 -7.69
C ARG A 503 1.42 -13.99 -8.57
N GLN A 504 0.63 -14.93 -8.02
CA GLN A 504 0.23 -16.18 -8.66
C GLN A 504 1.43 -17.09 -9.07
N GLN A 505 2.60 -16.89 -8.42
CA GLN A 505 3.74 -17.79 -8.60
C GLN A 505 3.69 -18.90 -7.56
N HIS A 506 3.63 -20.12 -8.04
CA HIS A 506 3.57 -21.32 -7.20
C HIS A 506 4.97 -21.80 -6.80
N PHE A 507 5.08 -22.31 -5.59
CA PHE A 507 6.29 -23.00 -5.13
C PHE A 507 5.94 -24.03 -4.05
N LEU A 508 6.36 -25.28 -4.25
CA LEU A 508 6.01 -26.43 -3.42
C LEU A 508 4.47 -26.55 -3.28
N TRP A 509 3.95 -26.40 -2.07
CA TRP A 509 2.50 -26.42 -1.77
C TRP A 509 1.82 -25.07 -1.86
N ALA A 510 2.58 -23.97 -1.87
CA ALA A 510 2.01 -22.65 -2.02
C ALA A 510 1.61 -22.38 -3.47
N THR A 511 0.35 -22.06 -3.69
CA THR A 511 -0.19 -21.73 -5.02
C THR A 511 0.16 -20.31 -5.45
N ASP A 512 0.48 -19.44 -4.48
CA ASP A 512 0.80 -18.03 -4.69
C ASP A 512 1.74 -17.53 -3.58
N LEU A 513 2.95 -17.11 -3.94
CA LEU A 513 3.96 -16.62 -3.01
C LEU A 513 3.67 -15.20 -2.48
N SER A 514 2.78 -14.45 -3.13
CA SER A 514 2.42 -13.10 -2.75
C SER A 514 1.33 -13.02 -1.68
N THR A 515 0.60 -14.13 -1.47
CA THR A 515 -0.44 -14.28 -0.44
C THR A 515 -0.10 -15.43 0.49
N TYR A 516 -0.96 -15.73 1.46
CA TYR A 516 -0.74 -16.82 2.39
C TYR A 516 -0.91 -18.21 1.73
N ASP A 517 -0.07 -19.17 2.11
CA ASP A 517 -0.26 -20.58 1.81
C ASP A 517 -1.29 -21.19 2.80
N SER A 518 -2.15 -22.07 2.32
CA SER A 518 -3.12 -22.76 3.17
C SER A 518 -3.06 -24.26 2.86
N ILE A 519 -2.60 -25.04 3.83
CA ILE A 519 -2.62 -26.50 3.74
C ILE A 519 -3.90 -27.09 4.33
N TYR A 520 -4.58 -26.34 5.18
CA TYR A 520 -5.84 -26.75 5.81
C TYR A 520 -6.70 -25.52 6.15
N ASN A 521 -7.99 -25.61 5.82
CA ASN A 521 -8.97 -24.58 6.18
C ASN A 521 -9.75 -25.06 7.41
N LEU A 522 -9.80 -24.24 8.44
CA LEU A 522 -10.43 -24.57 9.73
C LEU A 522 -11.97 -24.56 9.66
N GLY A 523 -12.56 -23.85 8.68
CA GLY A 523 -14.00 -23.67 8.59
C GLY A 523 -14.58 -22.62 9.57
N PHE A 524 -13.75 -22.08 10.46
CA PHE A 524 -14.07 -20.99 11.37
C PHE A 524 -12.86 -20.08 11.54
N SER A 525 -13.08 -18.82 11.88
CA SER A 525 -12.00 -17.84 12.06
C SER A 525 -11.60 -17.75 13.54
N ILE A 526 -10.29 -17.89 13.79
CA ILE A 526 -9.69 -17.67 15.11
C ILE A 526 -9.20 -16.21 15.16
N PRO A 527 -9.62 -15.43 16.18
CA PRO A 527 -9.15 -14.05 16.32
C PRO A 527 -7.60 -13.95 16.27
N PHE A 528 -7.08 -13.02 15.49
CA PHE A 528 -5.64 -12.78 15.24
C PHE A 528 -4.89 -13.88 14.51
N TYR A 529 -5.49 -15.03 14.24
CA TYR A 529 -4.86 -16.15 13.53
C TYR A 529 -5.45 -16.31 12.11
N GLY A 530 -6.76 -16.26 11.97
CA GLY A 530 -7.45 -16.48 10.71
C GLY A 530 -8.21 -17.81 10.67
N ASP A 531 -8.61 -18.24 9.47
CA ASP A 531 -9.44 -19.41 9.19
C ASP A 531 -8.68 -20.59 8.57
N HIS A 532 -7.34 -20.48 8.45
CA HIS A 532 -6.49 -21.45 7.76
C HIS A 532 -5.18 -21.69 8.49
N ILE A 533 -4.45 -22.73 8.05
CA ILE A 533 -3.11 -23.05 8.56
C ILE A 533 -2.11 -22.88 7.42
N SER A 534 -1.15 -21.96 7.61
CA SER A 534 0.00 -21.77 6.72
C SER A 534 1.15 -22.66 7.15
N LEU A 535 1.61 -23.56 6.26
CA LEU A 535 2.74 -24.46 6.55
C LEU A 535 4.07 -23.69 6.57
N PHE A 536 4.28 -22.73 5.67
CA PHE A 536 5.49 -21.90 5.72
C PHE A 536 5.59 -21.11 7.01
N THR A 537 4.47 -20.59 7.53
CA THR A 537 4.46 -19.88 8.81
C THR A 537 4.71 -20.81 9.99
N LEU A 538 4.20 -22.04 9.97
CA LEU A 538 4.54 -23.06 10.97
C LEU A 538 6.03 -23.39 10.96
N LEU A 539 6.61 -23.67 9.77
CA LEU A 539 8.05 -23.97 9.62
C LEU A 539 8.91 -22.79 10.07
N MET A 540 8.52 -21.56 9.72
CA MET A 540 9.15 -20.33 10.18
C MET A 540 9.13 -20.25 11.72
N THR A 541 7.98 -20.48 12.33
CA THR A 541 7.81 -20.38 13.79
C THR A 541 8.63 -21.46 14.52
N VAL A 542 8.53 -22.71 14.10
CA VAL A 542 9.29 -23.83 14.68
C VAL A 542 10.80 -23.56 14.58
N SER A 543 11.27 -23.16 13.38
CA SER A 543 12.69 -22.82 13.19
C SER A 543 13.14 -21.64 14.04
N THR A 544 12.28 -20.64 14.25
CA THR A 544 12.57 -19.48 15.10
C THR A 544 12.66 -19.87 16.60
N VAL A 545 11.78 -20.75 17.06
CA VAL A 545 11.84 -21.30 18.44
C VAL A 545 13.13 -22.09 18.64
N ILE A 546 13.50 -22.95 17.68
CA ILE A 546 14.76 -23.71 17.71
C ILE A 546 15.95 -22.75 17.70
N TYR A 547 15.95 -21.74 16.84
CA TYR A 547 16.99 -20.70 16.79
C TYR A 547 17.14 -19.99 18.13
N THR A 548 16.02 -19.58 18.73
CA THR A 548 16.00 -18.92 20.05
C THR A 548 16.61 -19.81 21.13
N LYS A 549 16.27 -21.11 21.14
CA LYS A 549 16.83 -22.09 22.07
C LYS A 549 18.34 -22.26 21.89
N VAL A 550 18.81 -22.47 20.66
CA VAL A 550 20.22 -22.65 20.33
C VAL A 550 21.03 -21.39 20.67
N ASN A 551 20.53 -20.23 20.27
CA ASN A 551 21.19 -18.94 20.52
C ASN A 551 21.30 -18.64 22.02
N ASN A 552 20.26 -18.96 22.80
CA ASN A 552 20.26 -18.79 24.24
C ASN A 552 21.31 -19.72 24.94
N GLN A 553 21.44 -20.95 24.45
CA GLN A 553 22.49 -21.88 24.93
C GLN A 553 23.91 -21.36 24.59
N LEU A 554 24.09 -20.80 23.39
CA LEU A 554 25.36 -20.22 22.95
C LEU A 554 25.77 -18.98 23.73
N MET A 555 24.82 -18.20 24.23
CA MET A 555 25.07 -17.01 25.08
C MET A 555 25.34 -17.34 26.55
N GLY A 556 25.53 -18.62 26.89
CA GLY A 556 25.95 -19.06 28.23
C GLY A 556 24.82 -19.12 29.26
N GLY A 557 23.56 -19.09 28.83
CA GLY A 557 22.41 -19.25 29.77
C GLY A 557 22.39 -18.21 30.89
N GLN A 558 22.79 -16.96 30.58
CA GLN A 558 22.82 -15.87 31.56
C GLN A 558 21.50 -15.80 32.31
N GLN A 559 21.59 -15.45 33.61
CA GLN A 559 20.44 -15.13 34.46
C GLN A 559 19.60 -14.04 33.76
N GLN A 560 18.65 -14.49 32.98
CA GLN A 560 17.69 -13.61 32.30
C GLN A 560 16.82 -12.98 33.39
N MET A 561 16.51 -11.71 33.21
CA MET A 561 15.51 -11.03 34.05
C MET A 561 14.25 -11.90 34.14
N PRO A 562 13.62 -12.00 35.33
CA PRO A 562 12.36 -12.73 35.47
C PRO A 562 11.35 -12.27 34.38
N GLY A 563 10.79 -13.22 33.65
CA GLY A 563 9.86 -12.93 32.53
C GLY A 563 10.49 -12.85 31.12
N MET A 564 11.80 -12.55 30.99
CA MET A 564 12.46 -12.46 29.68
C MET A 564 12.45 -13.80 28.93
N LYS A 565 12.61 -14.90 29.66
CA LYS A 565 12.53 -16.25 29.07
C LYS A 565 11.13 -16.53 28.50
N PHE A 566 10.08 -16.14 29.22
CA PHE A 566 8.70 -16.25 28.70
C PHE A 566 8.52 -15.42 27.44
N MET A 567 8.93 -14.14 27.46
CA MET A 567 8.81 -13.25 26.31
C MET A 567 9.56 -13.78 25.08
N MET A 568 10.76 -14.35 25.26
CA MET A 568 11.55 -14.92 24.16
C MET A 568 10.86 -16.09 23.46
N TYR A 569 10.11 -16.93 24.16
CA TYR A 569 9.39 -18.06 23.56
C TYR A 569 7.94 -17.72 23.18
N ALA A 570 7.31 -16.78 23.88
CA ALA A 570 5.97 -16.33 23.56
C ALA A 570 5.93 -15.49 22.27
N MET A 571 6.97 -14.69 22.01
CA MET A 571 7.04 -13.82 20.83
C MET A 571 6.97 -14.58 19.49
N PRO A 572 7.73 -15.66 19.25
CA PRO A 572 7.59 -16.47 18.03
C PRO A 572 6.21 -17.09 17.87
N VAL A 573 5.58 -17.51 18.99
CA VAL A 573 4.22 -18.06 18.96
C VAL A 573 3.18 -16.98 18.64
N MET A 574 3.35 -15.78 19.18
CA MET A 574 2.50 -14.63 18.81
C MET A 574 2.66 -14.27 17.31
N PHE A 575 3.89 -14.35 16.81
CA PHE A 575 4.16 -14.12 15.38
C PHE A 575 3.51 -15.18 14.48
N LEU A 576 3.28 -16.41 14.96
CA LEU A 576 2.53 -17.42 14.23
C LEU A 576 1.15 -16.87 13.83
N GLY A 577 0.40 -16.29 14.76
CA GLY A 577 -0.90 -15.69 14.45
C GLY A 577 -0.79 -14.52 13.46
N PHE A 578 0.16 -13.62 13.69
CA PHE A 578 0.34 -12.45 12.85
C PHE A 578 0.76 -12.81 11.41
N PHE A 579 1.73 -13.71 11.23
CA PHE A 579 2.25 -14.06 9.91
C PHE A 579 1.41 -15.10 9.18
N ASN A 580 0.44 -15.74 9.83
CA ASN A 580 -0.40 -16.75 9.18
C ASN A 580 -1.17 -16.20 7.97
N ASN A 581 -1.57 -14.91 8.01
CA ASN A 581 -2.28 -14.23 6.93
C ASN A 581 -1.34 -13.46 5.97
N PHE A 582 -0.02 -13.61 6.11
CA PHE A 582 0.96 -12.88 5.30
C PHE A 582 1.43 -13.66 4.09
N ALA A 583 2.17 -12.96 3.20
CA ALA A 583 2.75 -13.55 2.00
C ALA A 583 3.63 -14.77 2.32
N ALA A 584 3.33 -15.91 1.69
CA ALA A 584 4.05 -17.17 1.84
C ALA A 584 5.55 -17.02 1.52
N GLY A 585 5.90 -16.18 0.54
CA GLY A 585 7.28 -15.85 0.19
C GLY A 585 8.06 -15.25 1.36
N LEU A 586 7.44 -14.43 2.21
CA LEU A 586 8.08 -13.86 3.40
C LEU A 586 8.34 -14.92 4.47
N SER A 587 7.36 -15.76 4.77
CA SER A 587 7.48 -16.86 5.74
C SER A 587 8.52 -17.88 5.28
N TYR A 588 8.55 -18.18 3.97
CA TYR A 588 9.57 -19.02 3.35
C TYR A 588 10.98 -18.43 3.47
N TYR A 589 11.16 -17.15 3.13
CA TYR A 589 12.43 -16.46 3.32
C TYR A 589 12.92 -16.55 4.77
N TYR A 590 12.02 -16.34 5.74
CA TYR A 590 12.37 -16.39 7.15
C TYR A 590 12.80 -17.78 7.60
N PHE A 591 12.07 -18.80 7.16
CA PHE A 591 12.43 -20.19 7.38
C PHE A 591 13.83 -20.52 6.80
N LEU A 592 14.09 -20.14 5.55
CA LEU A 592 15.40 -20.31 4.91
C LEU A 592 16.51 -19.57 5.66
N ALA A 593 16.24 -18.33 6.06
CA ALA A 593 17.21 -17.51 6.81
C ALA A 593 17.62 -18.17 8.13
N ASN A 594 16.68 -18.84 8.83
CA ASN A 594 16.97 -19.61 10.03
C ASN A 594 17.77 -20.87 9.69
N MET A 595 17.40 -21.64 8.66
CA MET A 595 18.13 -22.85 8.24
C MET A 595 19.57 -22.52 7.85
N LEU A 596 19.78 -21.47 7.05
CA LEU A 596 21.12 -21.03 6.67
C LEU A 596 21.92 -20.51 7.87
N THR A 597 21.27 -19.90 8.86
CA THR A 597 21.94 -19.50 10.11
C THR A 597 22.40 -20.73 10.89
N PHE A 598 21.59 -21.79 10.96
CA PHE A 598 22.04 -23.06 11.58
C PHE A 598 23.25 -23.66 10.86
N LEU A 599 23.21 -23.65 9.52
CA LEU A 599 24.34 -24.12 8.73
C LEU A 599 25.60 -23.27 8.96
N GLN A 600 25.47 -21.94 8.97
CA GLN A 600 26.57 -21.02 9.29
C GLN A 600 27.13 -21.26 10.69
N MET A 601 26.27 -21.40 11.70
CA MET A 601 26.71 -21.70 13.07
C MET A 601 27.45 -23.05 13.16
N TRP A 602 26.98 -24.08 12.43
CA TRP A 602 27.64 -25.38 12.37
C TRP A 602 29.03 -25.29 11.75
N ILE A 603 29.16 -24.59 10.60
CA ILE A 603 30.44 -24.37 9.91
C ILE A 603 31.42 -23.62 10.80
N ILE A 604 30.98 -22.53 11.42
CA ILE A 604 31.83 -21.69 12.29
C ILE A 604 32.26 -22.49 13.51
N ARG A 605 31.34 -23.27 14.13
CA ARG A 605 31.65 -24.10 15.27
C ARG A 605 32.76 -25.12 14.98
N LYS A 606 32.74 -25.74 13.79
CA LYS A 606 33.79 -26.70 13.36
C LYS A 606 35.15 -26.01 13.16
N SER A 607 35.16 -24.71 12.81
CA SER A 607 36.37 -23.94 12.56
C SER A 607 36.95 -23.26 13.79
N VAL A 608 36.25 -23.25 14.92
CA VAL A 608 36.62 -22.51 16.13
C VAL A 608 37.21 -23.48 17.19
N ASN A 609 38.44 -23.21 17.58
CA ASN A 609 39.13 -23.93 18.68
C ASN A 609 38.89 -23.21 19.99
N GLU A 610 38.16 -23.83 20.94
CA GLU A 610 37.79 -23.26 22.22
C GLU A 610 39.00 -23.10 23.15
N GLU A 611 40.03 -23.96 23.05
CA GLU A 611 41.26 -23.88 23.85
C GLU A 611 42.06 -22.61 23.48
N LYS A 612 42.19 -22.29 22.20
CA LYS A 612 42.82 -21.02 21.72
C LYS A 612 42.05 -19.80 22.22
N ILE A 613 40.72 -19.87 22.27
CA ILE A 613 39.89 -18.80 22.81
C ILE A 613 40.16 -18.63 24.28
N HIS A 614 40.21 -19.74 25.06
CA HIS A 614 40.46 -19.71 26.49
C HIS A 614 41.87 -19.09 26.79
N ALA A 615 42.91 -19.54 26.09
CA ALA A 615 44.25 -18.99 26.21
C ALA A 615 44.31 -17.47 25.96
N LYS A 616 43.62 -17.02 24.92
CA LYS A 616 43.54 -15.59 24.60
C LYS A 616 42.75 -14.77 25.63
N ILE A 617 41.72 -15.35 26.22
CA ILE A 617 40.96 -14.73 27.33
C ILE A 617 41.88 -14.58 28.57
N GLN A 618 42.65 -15.63 28.95
CA GLN A 618 43.57 -15.58 30.07
C GLN A 618 44.69 -14.54 29.86
N GLU A 619 45.21 -14.44 28.63
CA GLU A 619 46.18 -13.39 28.27
C GLU A 619 45.55 -11.98 28.42
N ASN A 620 44.33 -11.77 27.94
CA ASN A 620 43.64 -10.49 28.07
C ASN A 620 43.41 -10.10 29.55
N LYS A 621 43.12 -11.05 30.41
CA LYS A 621 42.96 -10.79 31.85
C LYS A 621 44.25 -10.35 32.56
N LYS A 622 45.42 -10.74 32.04
CA LYS A 622 46.75 -10.35 32.57
C LYS A 622 47.17 -8.95 32.09
N ARG A 623 46.56 -8.41 31.02
CA ARG A 623 46.90 -7.08 30.52
C ARG A 623 46.40 -5.98 31.46
N PRO A 624 47.23 -4.97 31.80
CA PRO A 624 46.78 -3.84 32.58
C PRO A 624 45.67 -3.05 31.90
N ASP A 625 44.76 -2.48 32.67
CA ASP A 625 43.51 -1.78 32.20
C ASP A 625 43.87 -0.39 31.60
N THR A 626 44.60 -0.35 30.47
CA THR A 626 45.12 0.88 29.83
C THR A 626 44.19 1.47 28.80
N LYS A 627 43.03 0.84 28.50
CA LYS A 627 42.10 1.37 27.47
C LYS A 627 41.29 2.54 28.04
N LYS A 628 41.47 3.72 27.45
CA LYS A 628 40.56 4.88 27.63
C LYS A 628 39.10 4.42 27.48
N LYS A 629 38.24 4.81 28.41
CA LYS A 629 36.77 4.53 28.33
C LYS A 629 36.23 5.09 27.04
N SER A 630 35.41 4.34 26.31
CA SER A 630 34.72 4.85 25.14
C SER A 630 33.75 5.99 25.52
N GLY A 631 33.53 6.97 24.66
CA GLY A 631 32.63 8.11 24.93
C GLY A 631 31.22 7.67 25.34
N PHE A 632 30.74 6.52 24.86
CA PHE A 632 29.47 5.90 25.27
C PHE A 632 29.52 5.40 26.72
N GLN A 633 30.61 4.76 27.14
CA GLN A 633 30.79 4.29 28.53
C GLN A 633 30.91 5.47 29.50
N GLN A 634 31.54 6.58 29.09
CA GLN A 634 31.62 7.80 29.90
C GLN A 634 30.24 8.40 30.13
N ARG A 635 29.41 8.53 29.06
CA ARG A 635 28.03 9.02 29.14
C ARG A 635 27.12 8.13 29.99
N LEU A 636 27.29 6.81 29.93
CA LEU A 636 26.55 5.85 30.76
C LEU A 636 26.92 5.95 32.25
N GLU A 637 28.21 6.13 32.58
CA GLU A 637 28.67 6.40 33.95
C GLU A 637 28.22 7.77 34.47
N GLU A 638 28.16 8.78 33.60
CA GLU A 638 27.64 10.10 33.96
C GLU A 638 26.13 10.06 34.26
N MET A 639 25.34 9.36 33.42
CA MET A 639 23.92 9.14 33.69
C MET A 639 23.68 8.30 34.97
N ALA A 640 24.55 7.32 35.26
CA ALA A 640 24.46 6.54 36.48
C ALA A 640 24.82 7.37 37.73
N LYS A 641 25.83 8.27 37.65
CA LYS A 641 26.17 9.23 38.69
C LYS A 641 25.04 10.25 38.96
N GLN A 642 24.40 10.75 37.91
CA GLN A 642 23.23 11.65 38.04
C GLN A 642 22.04 10.98 38.73
N LYS A 643 21.91 9.66 38.65
CA LYS A 643 20.90 8.86 39.37
C LYS A 643 21.35 8.38 40.75
N GLY A 644 22.40 9.01 41.35
CA GLY A 644 22.84 8.75 42.75
C GLY A 644 23.74 7.54 42.91
N TYR A 645 24.28 6.97 41.81
CA TYR A 645 25.20 5.83 41.88
C TYR A 645 26.66 6.31 41.96
N ASN A 646 27.29 6.10 43.12
CA ASN A 646 28.73 6.30 43.29
C ASN A 646 29.47 4.96 43.12
N PRO A 647 30.26 4.79 42.04
CA PRO A 647 31.05 3.56 41.88
C PRO A 647 32.09 3.45 43.01
N PRO A 648 32.33 2.24 43.56
CA PRO A 648 33.32 2.03 44.60
C PRO A 648 34.69 2.49 44.14
N LYS A 649 35.39 3.28 44.98
CA LYS A 649 36.76 3.73 44.70
C LYS A 649 37.67 2.51 44.53
N LYS A 650 38.43 2.43 43.43
CA LYS A 650 39.49 1.45 43.28
C LYS A 650 40.51 1.63 44.45
N LYS A 651 40.68 0.58 45.29
CA LYS A 651 41.88 0.41 46.08
C LYS A 651 43.02 -0.13 45.22
#